data_04017c067d91e34b0d49838f3c675eed
#
_entry.id   04017c067d91e34b0d49838f3c675eed
#
_cell.length_a   1.000
_cell.length_b   1.000
_cell.length_c   1.000
_cell.angle_alpha   90.00
_cell.angle_beta   90.00
_cell.angle_gamma   90.00
#
_symmetry.space_group_name_H-M   'P 1'
#
loop_
_entity.id
_entity.type
_entity.pdbx_description
1 polymer ?
#
loop_
_entity_poly.entity_id
_entity_poly.type
_entity_poly.pdbx_seq_one_letter_code
_entity_poly.pdbx_strand_id
1 'polypeptide(L)'
;MDLVPALEEPLKKVLGPATAKVMAEHLGLHTVSDLLHHYPRRYEERGQLTHLADLPMDEHVTVVAQVADARLHTFASAKAPRGKGQRLEVTITDGSGRLQLVFFGNGVHKPHKELLPGTRALFAGKVSVFNRRLQLAHPAYELLRGDDVAETVDSWAGALIPLYPATAKLESWKIAKAVQTVLPSAREAIDPLPDSLRDGRGLVPLPEALLKIHRPHTKADIADARARLKWDEAFVLQVALARRRHADAQLPAVARVPARDGLLAAFDAKLPFTLTEGQRKVSKEIFDDLATQHPMHRLLQGEVGSGKTLVALRAMLAVVDAGGQAAMLAPTEVLAQQHHRSIVEMMGELAEGGMLGGAEHATKVVLLTGSMGAAARRQALLDLVTAEAGIVIGTHALIEDKVQFHDLGLVVVDEQHRFGVEQRDALRGKGKQPPHLLVMTATPIPRTVAMTVFGDLETSVLDQLPAGRSPIASHVVPAADKPHFLARAWERVREEVAGGHQAYVVCPRIGDDIDEPGAPEQAGKQPEDEAEKRPPLAVLDVADQLATGPLRGLRVEVLHGRMPPDDKDAVMRRFAAGDTDVLVATTVIEVGVNVPNATAMVIMDADRFGVSQLHQLRGRVGRGSAPGLCLLVTEMSGASAARRRLDAVASTLDGFELSRLDLEERREGDVLGQAQSGARSSLRMLAVIDDEEIIAEARREAAAVVAGDPDLRQLPGLRTALEALLDEERERYLDKG
;
A
#
# COMPACT_ATOMS: atom_id res chain seq x y z
N MET A 1 21.70 -39.93 6.56
CA MET A 1 21.08 -39.02 7.53
C MET A 1 21.65 -37.66 7.19
N ASP A 2 20.99 -36.96 6.30
CA ASP A 2 21.38 -35.60 5.91
C ASP A 2 21.18 -34.71 7.12
N LEU A 3 22.25 -34.07 7.59
CA LEU A 3 22.23 -33.09 8.68
C LEU A 3 21.45 -31.88 8.19
N VAL A 4 20.23 -31.72 8.66
CA VAL A 4 19.44 -30.50 8.43
C VAL A 4 20.22 -29.33 9.06
N PRO A 5 20.52 -28.26 8.32
CA PRO A 5 21.16 -27.07 8.88
C PRO A 5 20.42 -26.58 10.12
N ALA A 6 21.13 -26.14 11.13
CA ALA A 6 20.52 -25.76 12.43
C ALA A 6 19.42 -24.69 12.30
N LEU A 7 19.50 -23.83 11.28
CA LEU A 7 18.50 -22.80 11.01
C LEU A 7 17.23 -23.33 10.36
N GLU A 8 17.30 -24.43 9.61
CA GLU A 8 16.14 -25.07 8.98
C GLU A 8 15.47 -26.09 9.92
N GLU A 9 16.03 -26.27 11.12
CA GLU A 9 15.51 -27.24 12.08
C GLU A 9 14.10 -26.84 12.54
N PRO A 10 13.12 -27.76 12.49
CA PRO A 10 11.76 -27.46 12.96
C PRO A 10 11.71 -27.10 14.44
N LEU A 11 10.99 -26.03 14.80
CA LEU A 11 10.83 -25.58 16.19
C LEU A 11 10.34 -26.67 17.13
N LYS A 12 9.60 -27.67 16.62
CA LYS A 12 9.12 -28.81 17.37
C LYS A 12 10.25 -29.61 18.03
N LYS A 13 11.42 -29.72 17.37
CA LYS A 13 12.58 -30.44 17.92
C LYS A 13 13.28 -29.65 19.02
N VAL A 14 13.34 -28.32 18.90
CA VAL A 14 14.12 -27.45 19.79
C VAL A 14 13.28 -26.96 20.97
N LEU A 15 12.01 -26.58 20.75
CA LEU A 15 11.12 -25.98 21.74
C LEU A 15 10.06 -26.94 22.29
N GLY A 16 9.98 -28.15 21.71
CA GLY A 16 8.93 -29.11 22.02
C GLY A 16 7.61 -28.87 21.28
N PRO A 17 6.75 -29.92 21.19
CA PRO A 17 5.58 -29.91 20.32
C PRO A 17 4.52 -28.87 20.70
N ALA A 18 4.30 -28.63 21.99
CA ALA A 18 3.27 -27.71 22.47
C ALA A 18 3.60 -26.26 22.13
N THR A 19 4.83 -25.82 22.37
CA THR A 19 5.28 -24.45 22.08
C THR A 19 5.35 -24.20 20.57
N ALA A 20 5.91 -25.16 19.83
CA ALA A 20 6.01 -25.07 18.37
C ALA A 20 4.64 -24.99 17.69
N LYS A 21 3.65 -25.76 18.17
CA LYS A 21 2.28 -25.70 17.66
C LYS A 21 1.65 -24.32 17.83
N VAL A 22 1.79 -23.71 19.01
CA VAL A 22 1.23 -22.38 19.28
C VAL A 22 1.92 -21.32 18.42
N MET A 23 3.24 -21.41 18.20
CA MET A 23 3.98 -20.49 17.32
C MET A 23 3.56 -20.62 15.85
N ALA A 24 3.37 -21.84 15.37
CA ALA A 24 2.90 -22.09 14.02
C ALA A 24 1.46 -21.58 13.79
N GLU A 25 0.54 -21.89 14.69
CA GLU A 25 -0.88 -21.52 14.54
C GLU A 25 -1.15 -20.01 14.68
N HIS A 26 -0.36 -19.29 15.50
CA HIS A 26 -0.64 -17.88 15.81
C HIS A 26 0.33 -16.88 15.16
N LEU A 27 1.53 -17.30 14.80
CA LEU A 27 2.56 -16.45 14.22
C LEU A 27 3.09 -16.96 12.88
N GLY A 28 2.74 -18.19 12.45
CA GLY A 28 3.27 -18.80 11.23
C GLY A 28 4.75 -19.16 11.32
N LEU A 29 5.29 -19.39 12.53
CA LEU A 29 6.70 -19.70 12.74
C LEU A 29 6.91 -21.21 12.86
N HIS A 30 7.67 -21.81 11.94
CA HIS A 30 7.86 -23.26 11.81
C HIS A 30 9.29 -23.70 12.10
N THR A 31 10.29 -22.89 11.71
CA THR A 31 11.71 -23.20 11.81
C THR A 31 12.45 -22.29 12.78
N VAL A 32 13.69 -22.67 13.12
CA VAL A 32 14.61 -21.81 13.89
C VAL A 32 14.86 -20.49 13.16
N SER A 33 15.03 -20.54 11.84
CA SER A 33 15.20 -19.35 11.00
C SER A 33 13.99 -18.41 11.10
N ASP A 34 12.76 -18.93 11.03
CA ASP A 34 11.56 -18.10 11.16
C ASP A 34 11.54 -17.35 12.49
N LEU A 35 11.88 -18.03 13.58
CA LEU A 35 11.90 -17.43 14.91
C LEU A 35 13.01 -16.39 15.06
N LEU A 36 14.20 -16.62 14.50
CA LEU A 36 15.30 -15.65 14.50
C LEU A 36 15.01 -14.42 13.62
N HIS A 37 14.15 -14.56 12.60
CA HIS A 37 13.68 -13.44 11.78
C HIS A 37 12.38 -12.81 12.29
N HIS A 38 11.86 -13.25 13.42
CA HIS A 38 10.76 -12.60 14.14
C HIS A 38 11.32 -11.51 15.06
N TYR A 39 11.51 -10.31 14.50
CA TYR A 39 12.25 -9.23 15.17
C TYR A 39 11.44 -8.54 16.26
N PRO A 40 12.11 -8.02 17.33
CA PRO A 40 11.47 -7.18 18.32
C PRO A 40 10.93 -5.90 17.71
N ARG A 41 9.73 -5.52 18.10
CA ARG A 41 9.09 -4.27 17.65
C ARG A 41 9.69 -3.05 18.35
N ARG A 42 9.99 -3.18 19.64
CA ARG A 42 10.56 -2.15 20.50
C ARG A 42 11.38 -2.78 21.61
N TYR A 43 12.12 -1.95 22.31
CA TYR A 43 12.90 -2.36 23.49
C TYR A 43 12.44 -1.56 24.69
N GLU A 44 12.34 -2.23 25.83
CA GLU A 44 12.11 -1.62 27.13
C GLU A 44 13.47 -1.40 27.80
N GLU A 45 13.74 -0.16 28.20
CA GLU A 45 15.00 0.21 28.83
C GLU A 45 14.87 0.07 30.34
N ARG A 46 15.73 -0.74 30.94
CA ARG A 46 15.79 -0.89 32.40
C ARG A 46 16.81 0.04 33.01
N GLY A 47 16.81 1.29 32.85
CA GLY A 47 17.66 2.32 33.43
C GLY A 47 18.93 1.88 34.17
N GLN A 48 19.82 2.78 34.42
CA GLN A 48 21.04 2.54 35.18
C GLN A 48 20.72 2.28 36.65
N LEU A 49 21.59 1.52 37.33
CA LEU A 49 21.49 1.29 38.78
C LEU A 49 21.62 2.62 39.54
N THR A 50 20.61 2.98 40.29
CA THR A 50 20.53 4.25 41.00
C THR A 50 20.08 4.02 42.45
N HIS A 51 20.56 4.87 43.38
CA HIS A 51 20.08 4.88 44.76
C HIS A 51 18.78 5.67 44.91
N LEU A 52 17.93 5.26 45.87
CA LEU A 52 16.63 5.93 46.08
C LEU A 52 16.74 7.40 46.50
N ALA A 53 17.89 7.81 47.05
CA ALA A 53 18.17 9.21 47.37
C ALA A 53 18.42 10.09 46.12
N ASP A 54 18.87 9.51 45.00
CA ASP A 54 19.37 10.20 43.84
C ASP A 54 18.50 9.96 42.56
N LEU A 55 17.20 9.71 42.73
CA LEU A 55 16.29 9.36 41.66
C LEU A 55 16.09 10.54 40.68
N PRO A 56 16.49 10.43 39.41
CA PRO A 56 16.20 11.43 38.39
C PRO A 56 14.72 11.40 38.02
N MET A 57 14.15 12.57 37.77
CA MET A 57 12.75 12.72 37.38
C MET A 57 12.56 12.35 35.91
N ASP A 58 11.44 11.69 35.59
CA ASP A 58 11.04 11.29 34.23
C ASP A 58 12.01 10.35 33.50
N GLU A 59 13.01 9.82 34.18
CA GLU A 59 13.97 8.85 33.62
C GLU A 59 13.67 7.41 34.05
N HIS A 60 14.13 6.45 33.25
CA HIS A 60 14.11 5.03 33.61
C HIS A 60 15.26 4.68 34.52
N VAL A 61 14.95 4.11 35.68
CA VAL A 61 15.94 3.70 36.68
C VAL A 61 15.80 2.23 37.05
N THR A 62 16.90 1.67 37.50
CA THR A 62 16.94 0.36 38.22
C THR A 62 17.41 0.61 39.66
N VAL A 63 16.68 0.09 40.60
CA VAL A 63 17.02 0.19 42.04
C VAL A 63 17.05 -1.19 42.66
N VAL A 64 18.04 -1.43 43.55
CA VAL A 64 18.08 -2.59 44.46
C VAL A 64 17.50 -2.14 45.76
N ALA A 65 16.40 -2.73 46.15
CA ALA A 65 15.72 -2.31 47.38
C ALA A 65 15.03 -3.48 48.08
N GLN A 66 14.70 -3.24 49.37
CA GLN A 66 13.92 -4.15 50.19
C GLN A 66 12.50 -3.63 50.34
N VAL A 67 11.52 -4.52 50.25
CA VAL A 67 10.12 -4.18 50.51
C VAL A 67 9.96 -3.85 52.00
N ALA A 68 9.53 -2.64 52.31
CA ALA A 68 9.25 -2.17 53.65
C ALA A 68 7.79 -2.42 54.06
N ASP A 69 6.85 -2.22 53.14
CA ASP A 69 5.40 -2.39 53.34
C ASP A 69 4.69 -2.65 52.00
N ALA A 70 3.58 -3.40 52.05
CA ALA A 70 2.76 -3.72 50.89
C ALA A 70 1.27 -3.69 51.25
N ARG A 71 0.46 -2.85 50.57
CA ARG A 71 -0.96 -2.68 50.87
C ARG A 71 -1.82 -2.82 49.60
N LEU A 72 -2.80 -3.70 49.73
CA LEU A 72 -3.79 -3.89 48.67
C LEU A 72 -5.03 -3.04 48.95
N HIS A 73 -5.35 -2.12 48.03
CA HIS A 73 -6.54 -1.29 48.07
C HIS A 73 -7.56 -1.73 47.06
N THR A 74 -8.83 -1.81 47.48
CA THR A 74 -9.95 -2.07 46.58
C THR A 74 -10.83 -0.82 46.49
N PHE A 75 -11.19 -0.39 45.29
CA PHE A 75 -11.99 0.80 45.04
C PHE A 75 -13.08 0.54 44.01
N ALA A 76 -14.15 1.35 44.04
CA ALA A 76 -15.21 1.28 43.02
C ALA A 76 -14.67 1.80 41.71
N SER A 77 -14.87 1.05 40.59
CA SER A 77 -14.42 1.42 39.27
C SER A 77 -15.40 0.93 38.20
N ALA A 78 -15.98 1.85 37.46
CA ALA A 78 -16.91 1.52 36.36
C ALA A 78 -16.22 0.76 35.20
N LYS A 79 -14.89 0.84 35.10
CA LYS A 79 -14.08 0.17 34.04
C LYS A 79 -13.58 -1.22 34.47
N ALA A 80 -13.82 -1.64 35.69
CA ALA A 80 -13.31 -2.93 36.21
C ALA A 80 -14.39 -4.04 36.17
N PRO A 81 -14.02 -5.30 35.84
CA PRO A 81 -14.94 -6.43 35.95
C PRO A 81 -15.56 -6.48 37.33
N ARG A 82 -16.88 -6.59 37.44
CA ARG A 82 -17.64 -6.58 38.71
C ARG A 82 -17.64 -5.23 39.46
N GLY A 83 -17.32 -4.10 38.80
CA GLY A 83 -17.37 -2.77 39.40
C GLY A 83 -16.33 -2.47 40.48
N LYS A 84 -15.34 -3.35 40.69
CA LYS A 84 -14.29 -3.19 41.72
C LYS A 84 -12.89 -3.23 41.08
N GLY A 85 -12.16 -2.13 41.18
CA GLY A 85 -10.73 -2.05 40.84
C GLY A 85 -9.85 -2.41 42.04
N GLN A 86 -8.65 -2.95 41.75
CA GLN A 86 -7.63 -3.25 42.78
C GLN A 86 -6.36 -2.47 42.47
N ARG A 87 -5.70 -1.97 43.51
CA ARG A 87 -4.42 -1.27 43.44
C ARG A 87 -3.53 -1.79 44.56
N LEU A 88 -2.34 -2.27 44.24
CA LEU A 88 -1.31 -2.64 45.19
C LEU A 88 -0.29 -1.51 45.29
N GLU A 89 -0.07 -1.03 46.49
CA GLU A 89 0.98 -0.06 46.82
C GLU A 89 2.07 -0.78 47.62
N VAL A 90 3.30 -0.73 47.12
CA VAL A 90 4.46 -1.33 47.76
C VAL A 90 5.47 -0.21 48.06
N THR A 91 5.85 -0.08 49.31
CA THR A 91 6.92 0.84 49.72
C THR A 91 8.22 0.09 49.79
N ILE A 92 9.23 0.57 49.06
CA ILE A 92 10.59 -0.01 49.06
C ILE A 92 11.60 0.93 49.69
N THR A 93 12.70 0.41 50.20
CA THR A 93 13.82 1.15 50.80
C THR A 93 15.15 0.47 50.49
N ASP A 94 16.18 1.26 50.21
CA ASP A 94 17.58 0.80 50.10
C ASP A 94 18.47 1.31 51.25
N GLY A 95 17.83 1.92 52.25
CA GLY A 95 18.51 2.58 53.36
C GLY A 95 18.85 4.06 53.10
N SER A 96 18.93 4.51 51.83
CA SER A 96 19.16 5.91 51.46
C SER A 96 17.86 6.72 51.32
N GLY A 97 16.76 6.05 50.93
CA GLY A 97 15.48 6.67 50.67
C GLY A 97 14.30 5.69 50.72
N ARG A 98 13.12 6.21 50.35
CA ARG A 98 11.91 5.41 50.16
C ARG A 98 11.24 5.75 48.85
N LEU A 99 10.71 4.73 48.15
CA LEU A 99 10.01 4.90 46.86
C LEU A 99 8.71 4.06 46.90
N GLN A 100 7.67 4.58 46.29
CA GLN A 100 6.40 3.89 46.16
C GLN A 100 6.31 3.17 44.81
N LEU A 101 5.95 1.90 44.82
CA LEU A 101 5.60 1.14 43.62
C LEU A 101 4.08 0.99 43.57
N VAL A 102 3.48 1.12 42.40
CA VAL A 102 2.03 1.03 42.23
C VAL A 102 1.69 0.05 41.11
N PHE A 103 0.84 -0.92 41.39
CA PHE A 103 0.31 -1.87 40.42
C PHE A 103 -1.22 -1.77 40.38
N PHE A 104 -1.81 -1.87 39.21
CA PHE A 104 -3.26 -1.75 39.00
C PHE A 104 -3.84 -2.98 38.27
N GLY A 105 -5.12 -3.24 38.47
CA GLY A 105 -5.89 -4.23 37.73
C GLY A 105 -5.39 -5.67 37.90
N ASN A 106 -5.38 -6.44 36.83
CA ASN A 106 -4.95 -7.84 36.85
C ASN A 106 -3.45 -8.03 37.16
N GLY A 107 -2.65 -6.99 37.00
CA GLY A 107 -1.22 -7.00 37.34
C GLY A 107 -0.90 -7.01 38.87
N VAL A 108 -1.92 -6.98 39.71
CA VAL A 108 -1.76 -6.89 41.16
C VAL A 108 -1.46 -8.26 41.81
N HIS A 109 -1.98 -9.36 41.28
CA HIS A 109 -2.00 -10.66 41.96
C HIS A 109 -0.61 -11.27 42.16
N LYS A 110 0.27 -11.20 41.15
CA LYS A 110 1.63 -11.76 41.28
C LYS A 110 2.50 -10.94 42.22
N PRO A 111 2.62 -9.59 42.04
CA PRO A 111 3.37 -8.76 42.98
C PRO A 111 2.88 -8.88 44.45
N HIS A 112 1.58 -8.96 44.66
CA HIS A 112 1.01 -9.10 46.01
C HIS A 112 1.46 -10.39 46.72
N LYS A 113 1.69 -11.47 45.99
CA LYS A 113 2.18 -12.75 46.55
C LYS A 113 3.69 -12.78 46.77
N GLU A 114 4.44 -12.07 45.91
CA GLU A 114 5.91 -12.15 45.86
C GLU A 114 6.61 -11.02 46.60
N LEU A 115 6.04 -9.80 46.61
CA LEU A 115 6.62 -8.61 47.24
C LEU A 115 6.14 -8.46 48.69
N LEU A 116 6.54 -9.41 49.55
CA LEU A 116 6.25 -9.38 50.98
C LEU A 116 7.26 -8.50 51.71
N PRO A 117 6.90 -7.85 52.86
CA PRO A 117 7.85 -7.14 53.70
C PRO A 117 9.09 -7.95 54.00
N GLY A 118 10.26 -7.35 53.81
CA GLY A 118 11.57 -8.01 53.99
C GLY A 118 12.14 -8.61 52.68
N THR A 119 11.36 -8.75 51.60
CA THR A 119 11.85 -9.28 50.33
C THR A 119 12.78 -8.25 49.66
N ARG A 120 13.98 -8.72 49.23
CA ARG A 120 14.91 -7.93 48.42
C ARG A 120 14.69 -8.24 46.94
N ALA A 121 14.67 -7.19 46.14
CA ALA A 121 14.49 -7.30 44.69
C ALA A 121 15.14 -6.15 43.94
N LEU A 122 15.35 -6.36 42.64
CA LEU A 122 15.59 -5.32 41.67
C LEU A 122 14.24 -4.79 41.19
N PHE A 123 14.13 -3.47 41.08
CA PHE A 123 12.95 -2.82 40.55
C PHE A 123 13.38 -1.85 39.41
N ALA A 124 12.72 -1.91 38.29
CA ALA A 124 12.99 -0.98 37.16
C ALA A 124 11.70 -0.35 36.66
N GLY A 125 11.78 0.90 36.34
CA GLY A 125 10.65 1.65 35.78
C GLY A 125 10.96 3.13 35.62
N LYS A 126 10.01 3.85 35.03
CA LYS A 126 10.11 5.31 34.86
C LYS A 126 9.70 6.00 36.17
N VAL A 127 10.54 6.89 36.65
CA VAL A 127 10.25 7.71 37.85
C VAL A 127 9.17 8.74 37.49
N SER A 128 8.10 8.75 38.24
CA SER A 128 7.00 9.70 38.08
C SER A 128 6.58 10.28 39.41
N VAL A 129 5.86 11.41 39.39
CA VAL A 129 5.29 12.02 40.61
C VAL A 129 3.78 11.87 40.61
N PHE A 130 3.26 11.34 41.73
CA PHE A 130 1.84 11.34 41.97
C PHE A 130 1.58 11.79 43.42
N ASN A 131 0.66 12.75 43.61
CA ASN A 131 0.37 13.35 44.92
C ASN A 131 1.63 13.84 45.68
N ARG A 132 2.56 14.47 44.95
CA ARG A 132 3.84 14.98 45.45
C ARG A 132 4.79 13.90 46.02
N ARG A 133 4.61 12.65 45.63
CA ARG A 133 5.50 11.54 45.98
C ARG A 133 6.06 10.90 44.72
N LEU A 134 7.34 10.53 44.79
CA LEU A 134 7.98 9.76 43.72
C LEU A 134 7.41 8.32 43.73
N GLN A 135 7.11 7.83 42.51
CA GLN A 135 6.63 6.47 42.35
C GLN A 135 7.12 5.85 41.04
N LEU A 136 7.13 4.50 41.01
CA LEU A 136 7.18 3.70 39.79
C LEU A 136 5.81 3.06 39.55
N ALA A 137 5.22 3.30 38.40
CA ALA A 137 3.96 2.66 38.01
C ALA A 137 4.25 1.38 37.24
N HIS A 138 3.68 0.27 37.63
CA HIS A 138 3.92 -1.06 37.06
C HIS A 138 5.40 -1.38 36.79
N PRO A 139 6.29 -1.23 37.79
CA PRO A 139 7.70 -1.52 37.58
C PRO A 139 7.92 -3.01 37.25
N ALA A 140 8.92 -3.28 36.43
CA ALA A 140 9.48 -4.61 36.31
C ALA A 140 10.26 -4.93 37.60
N TYR A 141 10.24 -6.18 38.03
CA TYR A 141 11.02 -6.59 39.21
C TYR A 141 11.56 -8.01 39.08
N GLU A 142 12.70 -8.25 39.76
CA GLU A 142 13.35 -9.56 39.87
C GLU A 142 13.72 -9.80 41.31
N LEU A 143 13.29 -10.96 41.89
CA LEU A 143 13.58 -11.32 43.27
C LEU A 143 15.04 -11.73 43.41
N LEU A 144 15.75 -11.12 44.33
CA LEU A 144 17.12 -11.48 44.64
C LEU A 144 17.15 -12.65 45.66
N ARG A 145 17.62 -13.84 45.22
CA ARG A 145 17.68 -15.05 46.01
C ARG A 145 19.11 -15.62 45.98
N GLY A 146 19.72 -15.83 47.11
CA GLY A 146 21.02 -16.54 47.23
C GLY A 146 22.26 -15.69 46.96
N ASP A 147 23.38 -16.34 46.62
CA ASP A 147 24.71 -15.71 46.52
C ASP A 147 25.02 -15.01 45.19
N ASP A 148 24.16 -15.15 44.16
CA ASP A 148 24.38 -14.60 42.81
C ASP A 148 23.80 -13.19 42.62
N VAL A 149 23.72 -12.41 43.69
CA VAL A 149 23.09 -11.06 43.65
C VAL A 149 23.85 -10.11 42.74
N ALA A 150 25.17 -10.11 42.73
CA ALA A 150 25.98 -9.20 41.94
C ALA A 150 25.82 -9.49 40.44
N GLU A 151 25.88 -10.74 40.00
CA GLU A 151 25.71 -11.15 38.63
C GLU A 151 24.28 -10.86 38.11
N THR A 152 23.28 -11.06 38.96
CA THR A 152 21.89 -10.72 38.64
C THR A 152 21.72 -9.21 38.46
N VAL A 153 22.31 -8.40 39.34
CA VAL A 153 22.27 -6.93 39.25
C VAL A 153 22.95 -6.45 37.99
N ASP A 154 24.13 -6.93 37.65
CA ASP A 154 24.89 -6.52 36.46
C ASP A 154 24.17 -6.92 35.16
N SER A 155 23.54 -8.07 35.13
CA SER A 155 22.81 -8.54 33.96
C SER A 155 21.47 -7.84 33.77
N TRP A 156 20.93 -7.22 34.80
CA TRP A 156 19.57 -6.67 34.79
C TRP A 156 19.55 -5.13 34.69
N ALA A 157 20.49 -4.44 35.35
CA ALA A 157 20.58 -2.97 35.28
C ALA A 157 21.06 -2.49 33.91
N GLY A 158 20.36 -1.52 33.35
CA GLY A 158 20.68 -0.96 32.02
C GLY A 158 20.35 -1.88 30.84
N ALA A 159 19.74 -3.04 31.08
CA ALA A 159 19.41 -3.98 30.00
C ALA A 159 18.33 -3.44 29.08
N LEU A 160 18.50 -3.70 27.79
CA LEU A 160 17.52 -3.45 26.74
C LEU A 160 16.71 -4.72 26.48
N ILE A 161 15.47 -4.74 26.94
CA ILE A 161 14.60 -5.92 26.85
C ILE A 161 13.80 -5.89 25.54
N PRO A 162 13.99 -6.87 24.65
CA PRO A 162 13.24 -6.93 23.41
C PRO A 162 11.77 -7.28 23.64
N LEU A 163 10.87 -6.49 23.06
CA LEU A 163 9.43 -6.73 23.07
C LEU A 163 8.97 -7.17 21.67
N TYR A 164 8.53 -8.41 21.56
CA TYR A 164 8.11 -9.03 20.31
C TYR A 164 6.64 -8.74 19.99
N PRO A 165 6.27 -8.70 18.69
CA PRO A 165 4.88 -8.75 18.29
C PRO A 165 4.21 -10.00 18.87
N ALA A 166 3.19 -9.79 19.70
CA ALA A 166 2.51 -10.83 20.45
C ALA A 166 1.04 -10.92 20.03
N THR A 167 0.41 -12.05 20.32
CA THR A 167 -1.03 -12.26 20.12
C THR A 167 -1.72 -12.44 21.47
N ALA A 168 -3.06 -12.45 21.50
CA ALA A 168 -3.83 -12.67 22.70
C ALA A 168 -3.52 -14.02 23.39
N LYS A 169 -3.01 -14.99 22.62
CA LYS A 169 -2.68 -16.34 23.13
C LYS A 169 -1.19 -16.60 23.33
N LEU A 170 -0.33 -15.74 22.75
CA LEU A 170 1.13 -15.88 22.85
C LEU A 170 1.76 -14.55 23.26
N GLU A 171 2.13 -14.46 24.51
CA GLU A 171 2.71 -13.27 25.12
C GLU A 171 4.17 -13.07 24.71
N SER A 172 4.61 -11.80 24.59
CA SER A 172 5.97 -11.42 24.16
C SER A 172 7.09 -12.10 24.95
N TRP A 173 6.93 -12.30 26.27
CA TRP A 173 7.96 -12.95 27.08
C TRP A 173 8.14 -14.45 26.74
N LYS A 174 7.09 -15.15 26.30
CA LYS A 174 7.19 -16.54 25.83
C LYS A 174 7.97 -16.62 24.52
N ILE A 175 7.76 -15.65 23.62
CA ILE A 175 8.52 -15.51 22.39
C ILE A 175 9.98 -15.21 22.75
N ALA A 176 10.26 -14.25 23.61
CA ALA A 176 11.59 -13.91 24.06
C ALA A 176 12.35 -15.13 24.63
N LYS A 177 11.71 -15.94 25.46
CA LYS A 177 12.29 -17.16 26.00
C LYS A 177 12.62 -18.18 24.91
N ALA A 178 11.73 -18.35 23.94
CA ALA A 178 11.95 -19.26 22.83
C ALA A 178 13.12 -18.77 21.94
N VAL A 179 13.17 -17.46 21.63
CA VAL A 179 14.29 -16.85 20.91
C VAL A 179 15.62 -17.09 21.62
N GLN A 180 15.67 -16.86 22.93
CA GLN A 180 16.90 -17.11 23.71
C GLN A 180 17.40 -18.57 23.60
N THR A 181 16.47 -19.52 23.51
CA THR A 181 16.80 -20.95 23.34
C THR A 181 17.47 -21.23 21.99
N VAL A 182 17.02 -20.60 20.91
CA VAL A 182 17.53 -20.82 19.56
C VAL A 182 18.63 -19.84 19.14
N LEU A 183 18.85 -18.77 19.90
CA LEU A 183 19.78 -17.70 19.55
C LEU A 183 21.24 -18.17 19.29
N PRO A 184 21.78 -19.18 19.99
CA PRO A 184 23.10 -19.73 19.65
C PRO A 184 23.23 -20.20 18.20
N SER A 185 22.14 -20.69 17.60
CA SER A 185 22.13 -21.13 16.19
C SER A 185 22.27 -19.98 15.18
N ALA A 186 22.09 -18.73 15.62
CA ALA A 186 22.31 -17.55 14.77
C ALA A 186 23.75 -17.47 14.22
N ARG A 187 24.72 -18.08 14.91
CA ARG A 187 26.13 -18.12 14.47
C ARG A 187 26.33 -18.92 13.18
N GLU A 188 25.41 -19.81 12.86
CA GLU A 188 25.45 -20.64 11.64
C GLU A 188 24.73 -19.98 10.46
N ALA A 189 24.20 -18.76 10.63
CA ALA A 189 23.54 -18.04 9.57
C ALA A 189 24.52 -17.72 8.43
N ILE A 190 24.15 -18.08 7.22
CA ILE A 190 24.93 -17.79 6.02
C ILE A 190 24.60 -16.37 5.57
N ASP A 191 25.64 -15.57 5.39
CA ASP A 191 25.48 -14.18 5.00
C ASP A 191 25.09 -14.07 3.51
N PRO A 192 23.94 -13.47 3.17
CA PRO A 192 23.54 -13.28 1.77
C PRO A 192 24.25 -12.11 1.09
N LEU A 193 24.82 -11.16 1.84
CA LEU A 193 25.52 -10.02 1.25
C LEU A 193 26.94 -10.40 0.83
N PRO A 194 27.37 -10.00 -0.39
CA PRO A 194 28.77 -10.07 -0.76
C PRO A 194 29.67 -9.30 0.22
N ASP A 195 30.84 -9.84 0.55
CA ASP A 195 31.76 -9.22 1.50
C ASP A 195 32.13 -7.79 1.11
N SER A 196 32.38 -7.55 -0.16
CA SER A 196 32.73 -6.21 -0.68
C SER A 196 31.61 -5.19 -0.44
N LEU A 197 30.35 -5.61 -0.56
CA LEU A 197 29.20 -4.75 -0.33
C LEU A 197 29.00 -4.48 1.17
N ARG A 198 29.13 -5.51 1.98
CA ARG A 198 29.04 -5.42 3.44
C ARG A 198 30.11 -4.51 4.03
N ASP A 199 31.38 -4.80 3.71
CA ASP A 199 32.52 -4.10 4.27
C ASP A 199 32.60 -2.64 3.75
N GLY A 200 32.29 -2.41 2.49
CA GLY A 200 32.23 -1.07 1.91
C GLY A 200 31.20 -0.13 2.54
N ARG A 201 30.23 -0.67 3.26
CA ARG A 201 29.18 0.09 3.97
C ARG A 201 29.29 0.02 5.48
N GLY A 202 30.30 -0.65 6.02
CA GLY A 202 30.48 -0.81 7.45
C GLY A 202 29.35 -1.61 8.12
N LEU A 203 28.71 -2.52 7.38
CA LEU A 203 27.62 -3.35 7.92
C LEU A 203 28.19 -4.56 8.68
N VAL A 204 27.61 -4.85 9.83
CA VAL A 204 27.95 -6.05 10.60
C VAL A 204 27.57 -7.34 9.87
N PRO A 205 28.26 -8.46 10.09
CA PRO A 205 27.86 -9.77 9.55
C PRO A 205 26.45 -10.19 10.02
N LEU A 206 25.73 -10.98 9.21
CA LEU A 206 24.38 -11.43 9.57
C LEU A 206 24.29 -12.15 10.91
N PRO A 207 25.21 -13.09 11.26
CA PRO A 207 25.19 -13.72 12.58
C PRO A 207 25.26 -12.72 13.74
N GLU A 208 26.11 -11.69 13.61
CA GLU A 208 26.24 -10.62 14.59
C GLU A 208 24.97 -9.76 14.67
N ALA A 209 24.39 -9.41 13.53
CA ALA A 209 23.14 -8.65 13.48
C ALA A 209 21.98 -9.38 14.17
N LEU A 210 21.85 -10.70 13.95
CA LEU A 210 20.83 -11.51 14.62
C LEU A 210 21.06 -11.59 16.14
N LEU A 211 22.31 -11.69 16.59
CA LEU A 211 22.61 -11.62 18.00
C LEU A 211 22.28 -10.26 18.62
N LYS A 212 22.71 -9.18 17.96
CA LYS A 212 22.48 -7.79 18.41
C LYS A 212 21.00 -7.40 18.43
N ILE A 213 20.20 -7.84 17.46
CA ILE A 213 18.77 -7.50 17.42
C ILE A 213 17.97 -8.18 18.55
N HIS A 214 18.34 -9.40 18.94
CA HIS A 214 17.66 -10.16 19.97
C HIS A 214 18.25 -10.00 21.38
N ARG A 215 19.51 -9.63 21.46
CA ARG A 215 20.23 -9.46 22.71
C ARG A 215 21.21 -8.27 22.65
N PRO A 216 20.68 -7.05 22.48
CA PRO A 216 21.52 -5.86 22.43
C PRO A 216 22.09 -5.52 23.79
N HIS A 217 23.35 -5.08 23.83
CA HIS A 217 23.97 -4.52 25.03
C HIS A 217 23.80 -2.98 25.05
N THR A 218 23.77 -2.36 23.89
CA THR A 218 23.70 -0.91 23.73
C THR A 218 22.65 -0.52 22.69
N LYS A 219 22.25 0.76 22.67
CA LYS A 219 21.40 1.31 21.60
C LYS A 219 22.11 1.29 20.25
N ALA A 220 23.44 1.37 20.24
CA ALA A 220 24.25 1.23 19.02
C ALA A 220 24.12 -0.18 18.42
N ASP A 221 24.09 -1.22 19.25
CA ASP A 221 23.86 -2.59 18.76
C ASP A 221 22.53 -2.73 18.02
N ILE A 222 21.48 -2.08 18.52
CA ILE A 222 20.17 -2.09 17.88
C ILE A 222 20.23 -1.36 16.52
N ALA A 223 20.93 -0.22 16.47
CA ALA A 223 21.10 0.54 15.23
C ALA A 223 21.87 -0.24 14.18
N ASP A 224 23.00 -0.85 14.55
CA ASP A 224 23.83 -1.70 13.68
C ASP A 224 23.03 -2.88 13.12
N ALA A 225 22.31 -3.58 14.00
CA ALA A 225 21.49 -4.73 13.61
C ALA A 225 20.37 -4.31 12.65
N ARG A 226 19.66 -3.24 12.94
CA ARG A 226 18.60 -2.72 12.07
C ARG A 226 19.13 -2.30 10.70
N ALA A 227 20.24 -1.57 10.67
CA ALA A 227 20.86 -1.15 9.42
C ALA A 227 21.22 -2.37 8.56
N ARG A 228 21.81 -3.40 9.18
CA ARG A 228 22.17 -4.62 8.47
C ARG A 228 20.95 -5.38 7.95
N LEU A 229 19.94 -5.59 8.79
CA LEU A 229 18.75 -6.37 8.43
C LEU A 229 17.87 -5.67 7.38
N LYS A 230 17.80 -4.33 7.39
CA LYS A 230 17.19 -3.56 6.31
C LYS A 230 17.90 -3.78 4.97
N TRP A 231 19.22 -3.80 4.98
CA TRP A 231 20.01 -4.09 3.79
C TRP A 231 19.78 -5.51 3.27
N ASP A 232 19.64 -6.50 4.15
CA ASP A 232 19.33 -7.88 3.75
C ASP A 232 18.01 -7.94 3.00
N GLU A 233 16.94 -7.39 3.59
CA GLU A 233 15.63 -7.41 2.97
C GLU A 233 15.61 -6.66 1.65
N ALA A 234 16.20 -5.46 1.60
CA ALA A 234 16.25 -4.65 0.39
C ALA A 234 17.04 -5.36 -0.72
N PHE A 235 18.22 -5.90 -0.39
CA PHE A 235 19.11 -6.49 -1.37
C PHE A 235 18.57 -7.80 -1.94
N VAL A 236 18.10 -8.72 -1.09
CA VAL A 236 17.52 -9.99 -1.55
C VAL A 236 16.30 -9.75 -2.43
N LEU A 237 15.41 -8.84 -2.03
CA LEU A 237 14.26 -8.44 -2.85
C LEU A 237 14.70 -7.86 -4.21
N GLN A 238 15.65 -6.94 -4.21
CA GLN A 238 16.12 -6.31 -5.44
C GLN A 238 16.87 -7.30 -6.35
N VAL A 239 17.56 -8.29 -5.79
CA VAL A 239 18.15 -9.39 -6.58
C VAL A 239 17.08 -10.25 -7.23
N ALA A 240 16.00 -10.57 -6.53
CA ALA A 240 14.85 -11.29 -7.11
C ALA A 240 14.29 -10.54 -8.32
N LEU A 241 14.04 -9.24 -8.16
CA LEU A 241 13.52 -8.37 -9.21
C LEU A 241 14.52 -8.17 -10.36
N ALA A 242 15.81 -8.03 -10.06
CA ALA A 242 16.86 -7.91 -11.08
C ALA A 242 17.02 -9.19 -11.91
N ARG A 243 16.94 -10.36 -11.29
CA ARG A 243 16.96 -11.65 -12.01
C ARG A 243 15.76 -11.79 -12.93
N ARG A 244 14.60 -11.37 -12.47
CA ARG A 244 13.38 -11.38 -13.30
C ARG A 244 13.54 -10.46 -14.49
N ARG A 245 13.99 -9.21 -14.29
CA ARG A 245 14.30 -8.29 -15.40
C ARG A 245 15.33 -8.86 -16.36
N HIS A 246 16.38 -9.47 -15.83
CA HIS A 246 17.42 -10.10 -16.66
C HIS A 246 16.85 -11.26 -17.48
N ALA A 247 16.04 -12.14 -16.89
CA ALA A 247 15.39 -13.23 -17.61
C ALA A 247 14.44 -12.72 -18.69
N ASP A 248 13.64 -11.70 -18.38
CA ASP A 248 12.72 -11.07 -19.33
C ASP A 248 13.48 -10.40 -20.48
N ALA A 249 14.61 -9.76 -20.21
CA ALA A 249 15.48 -9.16 -21.24
C ALA A 249 16.16 -10.18 -22.15
N GLN A 250 16.25 -11.47 -21.76
CA GLN A 250 16.76 -12.53 -22.62
C GLN A 250 15.68 -13.12 -23.54
N LEU A 251 14.42 -12.82 -23.31
CA LEU A 251 13.34 -13.29 -24.20
C LEU A 251 13.44 -12.58 -25.54
N PRO A 252 13.18 -13.27 -26.66
CA PRO A 252 13.13 -12.63 -27.96
C PRO A 252 11.84 -11.83 -28.12
N ALA A 253 11.92 -10.65 -28.73
CA ALA A 253 10.76 -9.90 -29.16
C ALA A 253 10.98 -9.36 -30.59
N VAL A 254 9.89 -9.04 -31.28
CA VAL A 254 9.96 -8.38 -32.57
C VAL A 254 10.15 -6.88 -32.36
N ALA A 255 11.20 -6.32 -32.97
CA ALA A 255 11.40 -4.87 -32.98
C ALA A 255 10.25 -4.20 -33.76
N ARG A 256 9.63 -3.16 -33.17
CA ARG A 256 8.51 -2.44 -33.73
C ARG A 256 8.89 -0.98 -33.98
N VAL A 257 9.31 -0.70 -35.21
CA VAL A 257 9.69 0.65 -35.63
C VAL A 257 8.58 1.18 -36.55
N PRO A 258 7.97 2.34 -36.26
CA PRO A 258 6.92 2.90 -37.10
C PRO A 258 7.47 3.33 -38.45
N ALA A 259 6.64 3.21 -39.49
CA ALA A 259 6.97 3.75 -40.83
C ALA A 259 7.05 5.29 -40.78
N ARG A 260 7.96 5.85 -41.57
CA ARG A 260 8.15 7.33 -41.60
C ARG A 260 6.87 8.08 -42.02
N ASP A 261 6.14 7.54 -42.98
CA ASP A 261 4.93 8.13 -43.53
C ASP A 261 3.73 7.20 -43.33
N GLY A 262 3.64 6.57 -42.13
CA GLY A 262 2.62 5.60 -41.81
C GLY A 262 1.47 6.15 -40.98
N LEU A 263 0.78 5.23 -40.29
CA LEU A 263 -0.40 5.51 -39.47
C LEU A 263 -0.09 6.47 -38.31
N LEU A 264 1.04 6.27 -37.63
CA LEU A 264 1.45 7.15 -36.51
C LEU A 264 1.74 8.57 -37.01
N ALA A 265 2.44 8.72 -38.15
CA ALA A 265 2.73 10.02 -38.73
C ALA A 265 1.44 10.73 -39.14
N ALA A 266 0.51 10.03 -39.77
CA ALA A 266 -0.80 10.55 -40.14
C ALA A 266 -1.63 10.98 -38.91
N PHE A 267 -1.57 10.21 -37.82
CA PHE A 267 -2.22 10.55 -36.57
C PHE A 267 -1.61 11.81 -35.94
N ASP A 268 -0.29 11.87 -35.81
CA ASP A 268 0.41 13.03 -35.23
C ASP A 268 0.15 14.32 -36.01
N ALA A 269 0.05 14.25 -37.35
CA ALA A 269 -0.29 15.39 -38.21
C ALA A 269 -1.71 15.93 -37.99
N LYS A 270 -2.64 15.10 -37.53
CA LYS A 270 -4.05 15.47 -37.29
C LYS A 270 -4.33 15.91 -35.85
N LEU A 271 -3.34 15.84 -34.93
CA LEU A 271 -3.54 16.25 -33.54
C LEU A 271 -3.91 17.75 -33.49
N PRO A 272 -5.00 18.12 -32.76
CA PRO A 272 -5.42 19.51 -32.64
C PRO A 272 -4.57 20.32 -31.63
N PHE A 273 -3.56 19.70 -31.03
CA PHE A 273 -2.67 20.29 -30.01
C PHE A 273 -1.24 19.76 -30.17
N THR A 274 -0.30 20.43 -29.56
CA THR A 274 1.09 19.97 -29.43
C THR A 274 1.27 19.10 -28.18
N LEU A 275 2.06 18.03 -28.33
CA LEU A 275 2.44 17.21 -27.20
C LEU A 275 3.24 18.02 -26.18
N THR A 276 3.03 17.78 -24.90
CA THR A 276 3.87 18.34 -23.84
C THR A 276 5.29 17.77 -23.93
N GLU A 277 6.26 18.44 -23.30
CA GLU A 277 7.64 17.94 -23.25
C GLU A 277 7.72 16.58 -22.56
N GLY A 278 6.98 16.39 -21.46
CA GLY A 278 6.86 15.10 -20.77
C GLY A 278 6.30 14.00 -21.65
N GLN A 279 5.24 14.28 -22.43
CA GLN A 279 4.68 13.31 -23.38
C GLN A 279 5.65 12.94 -24.49
N ARG A 280 6.41 13.91 -25.03
CA ARG A 280 7.46 13.64 -26.01
C ARG A 280 8.58 12.77 -25.45
N LYS A 281 9.06 13.11 -24.26
CA LYS A 281 10.12 12.35 -23.56
C LYS A 281 9.69 10.91 -23.33
N VAL A 282 8.54 10.71 -22.72
CA VAL A 282 8.01 9.36 -22.43
C VAL A 282 7.72 8.58 -23.70
N SER A 283 7.16 9.21 -24.73
CA SER A 283 6.97 8.57 -26.02
C SER A 283 8.28 8.10 -26.64
N LYS A 284 9.35 8.91 -26.52
CA LYS A 284 10.68 8.52 -26.98
C LYS A 284 11.21 7.32 -26.23
N GLU A 285 11.10 7.28 -24.91
CA GLU A 285 11.51 6.14 -24.09
C GLU A 285 10.79 4.86 -24.52
N ILE A 286 9.48 4.94 -24.77
CA ILE A 286 8.67 3.81 -25.22
C ILE A 286 9.07 3.37 -26.64
N PHE A 287 9.26 4.30 -27.58
CA PHE A 287 9.65 3.96 -28.94
C PHE A 287 11.05 3.38 -29.02
N ASP A 288 11.99 3.86 -28.21
CA ASP A 288 13.32 3.27 -28.10
C ASP A 288 13.25 1.81 -27.63
N ASP A 289 12.40 1.52 -26.64
CA ASP A 289 12.17 0.14 -26.14
C ASP A 289 11.49 -0.74 -27.20
N LEU A 290 10.46 -0.23 -27.90
CA LEU A 290 9.76 -0.96 -28.95
C LEU A 290 10.67 -1.31 -30.13
N ALA A 291 11.71 -0.54 -30.37
CA ALA A 291 12.67 -0.75 -31.44
C ALA A 291 13.71 -1.84 -31.12
N THR A 292 13.74 -2.36 -29.89
CA THR A 292 14.66 -3.43 -29.49
C THR A 292 14.11 -4.83 -29.82
N GLN A 293 14.99 -5.82 -29.88
CA GLN A 293 14.64 -7.23 -30.05
C GLN A 293 14.35 -7.94 -28.70
N HIS A 294 14.10 -7.17 -27.65
CA HIS A 294 13.72 -7.65 -26.33
C HIS A 294 12.37 -7.05 -25.93
N PRO A 295 11.53 -7.77 -25.19
CA PRO A 295 10.23 -7.24 -24.81
C PRO A 295 10.37 -6.03 -23.87
N MET A 296 9.70 -4.93 -24.19
CA MET A 296 9.54 -3.81 -23.27
C MET A 296 8.67 -4.23 -22.09
N HIS A 297 9.11 -3.92 -20.89
CA HIS A 297 8.30 -4.01 -19.65
C HIS A 297 8.34 -2.67 -18.95
N ARG A 298 7.35 -1.81 -19.19
CA ARG A 298 7.36 -0.43 -18.71
C ARG A 298 6.07 -0.06 -18.00
N LEU A 299 6.24 0.67 -16.88
CA LEU A 299 5.16 1.30 -16.11
C LEU A 299 5.09 2.79 -16.45
N LEU A 300 3.95 3.22 -16.98
CA LEU A 300 3.65 4.62 -17.26
C LEU A 300 2.78 5.17 -16.13
N GLN A 301 3.33 6.10 -15.36
CA GLN A 301 2.63 6.80 -14.29
C GLN A 301 2.27 8.22 -14.74
N GLY A 302 1.16 8.71 -14.27
CA GLY A 302 0.75 10.09 -14.46
C GLY A 302 -0.63 10.32 -13.89
N GLU A 303 -0.90 11.55 -13.52
CA GLU A 303 -2.21 11.93 -13.01
C GLU A 303 -3.32 11.75 -14.05
N VAL A 304 -4.56 11.73 -13.54
CA VAL A 304 -5.74 11.75 -14.43
C VAL A 304 -5.69 12.99 -15.31
N GLY A 305 -5.79 12.77 -16.62
CA GLY A 305 -5.73 13.86 -17.60
C GLY A 305 -4.32 14.29 -18.04
N SER A 306 -3.26 13.60 -17.60
CA SER A 306 -1.89 13.84 -18.08
C SER A 306 -1.65 13.40 -19.54
N GLY A 307 -2.59 12.68 -20.13
CA GLY A 307 -2.50 12.19 -21.51
C GLY A 307 -1.86 10.80 -21.65
N LYS A 308 -1.92 9.96 -20.62
CA LYS A 308 -1.43 8.57 -20.68
C LYS A 308 -2.04 7.79 -21.85
N THR A 309 -3.35 7.90 -22.04
CA THR A 309 -4.06 7.22 -23.13
C THR A 309 -3.53 7.65 -24.51
N LEU A 310 -3.21 8.92 -24.68
CA LEU A 310 -2.61 9.42 -25.92
C LEU A 310 -1.22 8.82 -26.17
N VAL A 311 -0.39 8.76 -25.13
CA VAL A 311 0.95 8.14 -25.21
C VAL A 311 0.83 6.65 -25.55
N ALA A 312 -0.09 5.94 -24.89
CA ALA A 312 -0.36 4.54 -25.16
C ALA A 312 -0.90 4.31 -26.59
N LEU A 313 -1.81 5.16 -27.05
CA LEU A 313 -2.34 5.08 -28.42
C LEU A 313 -1.21 5.26 -29.45
N ARG A 314 -0.33 6.23 -29.26
CA ARG A 314 0.82 6.44 -30.15
C ARG A 314 1.75 5.21 -30.17
N ALA A 315 1.97 4.55 -29.04
CA ALA A 315 2.71 3.29 -28.99
C ALA A 315 1.99 2.15 -29.74
N MET A 316 0.67 2.04 -29.59
CA MET A 316 -0.13 1.06 -30.33
C MET A 316 -0.08 1.32 -31.85
N LEU A 317 -0.18 2.57 -32.28
CA LEU A 317 -0.08 2.94 -33.70
C LEU A 317 1.30 2.65 -34.30
N ALA A 318 2.37 2.82 -33.50
CA ALA A 318 3.72 2.46 -33.92
C ALA A 318 3.86 0.94 -34.15
N VAL A 319 3.23 0.12 -33.32
CA VAL A 319 3.22 -1.35 -33.48
C VAL A 319 2.40 -1.76 -34.71
N VAL A 320 1.27 -1.13 -34.94
CA VAL A 320 0.44 -1.38 -36.14
C VAL A 320 1.20 -0.99 -37.44
N ASP A 321 1.90 0.14 -37.42
CA ASP A 321 2.77 0.54 -38.54
C ASP A 321 3.87 -0.50 -38.81
N ALA A 322 4.37 -1.15 -37.81
CA ALA A 322 5.38 -2.20 -37.91
C ALA A 322 4.79 -3.59 -38.26
N GLY A 323 3.52 -3.66 -38.66
CA GLY A 323 2.85 -4.89 -39.06
C GLY A 323 2.32 -5.76 -37.91
N GLY A 324 2.33 -5.25 -36.68
CA GLY A 324 1.80 -5.97 -35.51
C GLY A 324 0.39 -5.53 -35.12
N GLN A 325 -0.09 -6.12 -34.04
CA GLN A 325 -1.36 -5.79 -33.39
C GLN A 325 -1.11 -5.34 -31.97
N ALA A 326 -1.98 -4.47 -31.45
CA ALA A 326 -1.94 -3.99 -30.08
C ALA A 326 -3.26 -4.30 -29.36
N ALA A 327 -3.17 -4.70 -28.11
CA ALA A 327 -4.30 -4.97 -27.22
C ALA A 327 -4.26 -4.01 -26.02
N MET A 328 -5.40 -3.40 -25.68
CA MET A 328 -5.56 -2.62 -24.47
C MET A 328 -6.55 -3.31 -23.55
N LEU A 329 -6.10 -3.61 -22.33
CA LEU A 329 -6.91 -4.23 -21.28
C LEU A 329 -7.38 -3.19 -20.29
N ALA A 330 -8.68 -3.15 -20.08
CA ALA A 330 -9.32 -2.34 -19.07
C ALA A 330 -9.90 -3.23 -17.95
N PRO A 331 -9.94 -2.75 -16.70
CA PRO A 331 -10.42 -3.55 -15.57
C PRO A 331 -11.93 -3.80 -15.59
N THR A 332 -12.70 -2.99 -16.29
CA THR A 332 -14.16 -3.12 -16.41
C THR A 332 -14.63 -2.90 -17.84
N GLU A 333 -15.82 -3.43 -18.17
CA GLU A 333 -16.43 -3.25 -19.49
C GLU A 333 -16.74 -1.79 -19.80
N VAL A 334 -17.17 -1.02 -18.82
CA VAL A 334 -17.44 0.41 -18.96
C VAL A 334 -16.19 1.18 -19.38
N LEU A 335 -15.06 0.88 -18.75
CA LEU A 335 -13.77 1.48 -19.12
C LEU A 335 -13.31 1.03 -20.49
N ALA A 336 -13.47 -0.25 -20.84
CA ALA A 336 -13.14 -0.75 -22.16
C ALA A 336 -13.94 -0.03 -23.24
N GLN A 337 -15.24 0.15 -23.07
CA GLN A 337 -16.10 0.89 -23.99
C GLN A 337 -15.69 2.36 -24.07
N GLN A 338 -15.33 2.97 -22.97
CA GLN A 338 -14.88 4.36 -22.94
C GLN A 338 -13.54 4.54 -23.65
N HIS A 339 -12.57 3.68 -23.40
CA HIS A 339 -11.30 3.71 -24.14
C HIS A 339 -11.52 3.50 -25.62
N HIS A 340 -12.37 2.55 -26.01
CA HIS A 340 -12.72 2.31 -27.40
C HIS A 340 -13.28 3.57 -28.05
N ARG A 341 -14.29 4.21 -27.44
CA ARG A 341 -14.90 5.44 -27.94
C ARG A 341 -13.88 6.57 -28.06
N SER A 342 -13.09 6.80 -27.02
CA SER A 342 -12.09 7.85 -26.98
C SER A 342 -10.99 7.64 -28.04
N ILE A 343 -10.54 6.40 -28.24
CA ILE A 343 -9.52 6.09 -29.25
C ILE A 343 -10.08 6.26 -30.64
N VAL A 344 -11.29 5.79 -30.91
CA VAL A 344 -11.94 6.00 -32.24
C VAL A 344 -12.15 7.47 -32.52
N GLU A 345 -12.58 8.26 -31.55
CA GLU A 345 -12.71 9.72 -31.71
C GLU A 345 -11.37 10.40 -32.00
N MET A 346 -10.30 10.04 -31.28
CA MET A 346 -8.98 10.61 -31.52
C MET A 346 -8.41 10.23 -32.86
N MET A 347 -8.66 9.03 -33.33
CA MET A 347 -8.17 8.56 -34.64
C MET A 347 -9.01 9.05 -35.82
N GLY A 348 -10.30 9.31 -35.63
CA GLY A 348 -11.21 9.70 -36.67
C GLY A 348 -11.21 8.73 -37.87
N GLU A 349 -10.99 9.22 -39.08
CA GLU A 349 -10.93 8.39 -40.28
C GLU A 349 -9.86 7.30 -40.26
N LEU A 350 -8.82 7.46 -39.45
CA LEU A 350 -7.75 6.45 -39.29
C LEU A 350 -8.22 5.18 -38.57
N ALA A 351 -9.36 5.22 -37.88
CA ALA A 351 -10.00 4.07 -37.27
C ALA A 351 -10.91 3.26 -38.20
N GLU A 352 -11.11 3.72 -39.43
CA GLU A 352 -12.04 3.18 -40.43
C GLU A 352 -11.35 2.27 -41.46
N GLY A 353 -10.37 1.47 -41.03
CA GLY A 353 -9.66 0.54 -41.88
C GLY A 353 -10.60 -0.49 -42.54
N GLY A 354 -10.39 -0.75 -43.82
CA GLY A 354 -11.19 -1.69 -44.61
C GLY A 354 -12.51 -1.15 -45.18
N MET A 355 -12.82 0.14 -44.98
CA MET A 355 -14.00 0.79 -45.57
C MET A 355 -13.69 1.39 -46.91
N LEU A 356 -14.64 1.31 -47.86
CA LEU A 356 -14.54 1.95 -49.19
C LEU A 356 -14.44 3.48 -49.01
N GLY A 357 -13.33 4.08 -49.44
CA GLY A 357 -13.06 5.49 -49.28
C GLY A 357 -12.35 5.88 -47.98
N GLY A 358 -11.91 4.91 -47.19
CA GLY A 358 -11.09 5.11 -45.97
C GLY A 358 -9.72 5.72 -46.30
N ALA A 359 -9.05 6.26 -45.27
CA ALA A 359 -7.71 6.83 -45.39
C ALA A 359 -6.69 5.76 -45.82
N GLU A 360 -5.69 6.13 -46.58
CA GLU A 360 -4.64 5.22 -47.06
C GLU A 360 -3.91 4.49 -45.93
N HIS A 361 -3.74 5.18 -44.80
CA HIS A 361 -3.18 4.63 -43.58
C HIS A 361 -4.26 4.56 -42.51
N ALA A 362 -5.07 3.50 -42.53
CA ALA A 362 -6.12 3.29 -41.55
C ALA A 362 -6.05 1.88 -40.99
N THR A 363 -6.51 1.69 -39.77
CA THR A 363 -6.66 0.38 -39.13
C THR A 363 -8.05 0.27 -38.51
N LYS A 364 -8.49 -0.95 -38.20
CA LYS A 364 -9.74 -1.18 -37.50
C LYS A 364 -9.49 -1.28 -36.02
N VAL A 365 -10.31 -0.61 -35.23
CA VAL A 365 -10.31 -0.66 -33.76
C VAL A 365 -11.54 -1.43 -33.31
N VAL A 366 -11.35 -2.56 -32.62
CA VAL A 366 -12.44 -3.42 -32.18
C VAL A 366 -12.55 -3.47 -30.67
N LEU A 367 -13.76 -3.67 -30.16
CA LEU A 367 -14.07 -3.89 -28.78
C LEU A 367 -14.32 -5.38 -28.54
N LEU A 368 -13.81 -5.96 -27.43
CA LEU A 368 -14.08 -7.33 -27.04
C LEU A 368 -14.32 -7.41 -25.52
N THR A 369 -15.60 -7.59 -25.13
CA THR A 369 -16.05 -7.70 -23.73
C THR A 369 -16.94 -8.93 -23.53
N GLY A 370 -17.18 -9.29 -22.27
CA GLY A 370 -17.99 -10.45 -21.91
C GLY A 370 -19.47 -10.34 -22.30
N SER A 371 -20.03 -9.14 -22.23
CA SER A 371 -21.46 -8.84 -22.49
C SER A 371 -21.83 -8.67 -23.96
N MET A 372 -20.86 -8.75 -24.86
CA MET A 372 -21.13 -8.58 -26.31
C MET A 372 -22.01 -9.69 -26.89
N GLY A 373 -22.93 -9.28 -27.79
CA GLY A 373 -23.72 -10.23 -28.55
C GLY A 373 -22.85 -11.17 -29.41
N ALA A 374 -23.31 -12.42 -29.58
CA ALA A 374 -22.52 -13.48 -30.24
C ALA A 374 -22.05 -13.13 -31.66
N ALA A 375 -22.83 -12.36 -32.42
CA ALA A 375 -22.47 -11.96 -33.78
C ALA A 375 -21.33 -10.93 -33.79
N ALA A 376 -21.41 -9.89 -32.96
CA ALA A 376 -20.39 -8.86 -32.80
C ALA A 376 -19.08 -9.47 -32.26
N ARG A 377 -19.15 -10.36 -31.27
CA ARG A 377 -18.00 -11.08 -30.72
C ARG A 377 -17.31 -11.91 -31.80
N ARG A 378 -18.07 -12.65 -32.61
CA ARG A 378 -17.52 -13.46 -33.71
C ARG A 378 -16.80 -12.61 -34.74
N GLN A 379 -17.38 -11.47 -35.11
CA GLN A 379 -16.75 -10.55 -36.06
C GLN A 379 -15.44 -9.97 -35.50
N ALA A 380 -15.44 -9.53 -34.23
CA ALA A 380 -14.22 -9.02 -33.59
C ALA A 380 -13.09 -10.08 -33.54
N LEU A 381 -13.42 -11.34 -33.19
CA LEU A 381 -12.46 -12.44 -33.20
C LEU A 381 -11.91 -12.71 -34.61
N LEU A 382 -12.75 -12.65 -35.66
CA LEU A 382 -12.32 -12.81 -37.02
C LEU A 382 -11.38 -11.71 -37.45
N ASP A 383 -11.73 -10.45 -37.16
CA ASP A 383 -10.90 -9.27 -37.48
C ASP A 383 -9.52 -9.35 -36.83
N LEU A 384 -9.41 -9.95 -35.63
CA LEU A 384 -8.13 -10.14 -34.96
C LEU A 384 -7.26 -11.23 -35.61
N VAL A 385 -7.85 -12.36 -35.96
CA VAL A 385 -7.11 -13.48 -36.59
C VAL A 385 -6.65 -13.11 -38.00
N THR A 386 -7.44 -12.32 -38.73
CA THR A 386 -7.12 -11.88 -40.12
C THR A 386 -6.22 -10.65 -40.15
N ALA A 387 -5.90 -10.05 -39.03
CA ALA A 387 -5.17 -8.78 -38.94
C ALA A 387 -5.90 -7.56 -39.55
N GLU A 388 -7.19 -7.66 -39.83
CA GLU A 388 -7.99 -6.48 -40.21
C GLU A 388 -8.10 -5.47 -39.08
N ALA A 389 -8.19 -5.96 -37.82
CA ALA A 389 -8.10 -5.13 -36.64
C ALA A 389 -6.65 -5.03 -36.18
N GLY A 390 -6.08 -3.84 -36.23
CA GLY A 390 -4.77 -3.54 -35.66
C GLY A 390 -4.81 -3.29 -34.14
N ILE A 391 -5.94 -2.80 -33.62
CA ILE A 391 -6.11 -2.48 -32.20
C ILE A 391 -7.37 -3.17 -31.68
N VAL A 392 -7.25 -3.83 -30.52
CA VAL A 392 -8.37 -4.35 -29.74
C VAL A 392 -8.38 -3.77 -28.35
N ILE A 393 -9.55 -3.41 -27.87
CA ILE A 393 -9.77 -2.93 -26.50
C ILE A 393 -10.75 -3.87 -25.84
N GLY A 394 -10.47 -4.31 -24.62
CA GLY A 394 -11.34 -5.24 -23.92
C GLY A 394 -10.99 -5.43 -22.46
N THR A 395 -11.66 -6.37 -21.85
CA THR A 395 -11.45 -6.78 -20.46
C THR A 395 -10.65 -8.08 -20.40
N HIS A 396 -10.70 -8.77 -19.27
CA HIS A 396 -10.14 -10.12 -19.12
C HIS A 396 -10.60 -11.11 -20.22
N ALA A 397 -11.68 -10.82 -20.93
CA ALA A 397 -12.11 -11.60 -22.09
C ALA A 397 -11.01 -11.75 -23.17
N LEU A 398 -10.06 -10.80 -23.24
CA LEU A 398 -8.90 -10.87 -24.14
C LEU A 398 -7.90 -11.97 -23.79
N ILE A 399 -7.91 -12.43 -22.54
CA ILE A 399 -7.00 -13.46 -22.01
C ILE A 399 -7.52 -14.88 -22.33
N GLU A 400 -8.82 -15.02 -22.60
CA GLU A 400 -9.42 -16.33 -22.90
C GLU A 400 -8.72 -17.03 -24.06
N ASP A 401 -8.55 -18.36 -23.97
CA ASP A 401 -7.85 -19.17 -24.97
C ASP A 401 -8.43 -19.07 -26.38
N LYS A 402 -9.73 -18.76 -26.47
CA LYS A 402 -10.45 -18.59 -27.75
C LYS A 402 -10.04 -17.35 -28.52
N VAL A 403 -9.38 -16.39 -27.86
CA VAL A 403 -8.92 -15.14 -28.50
C VAL A 403 -7.53 -15.38 -29.08
N GLN A 404 -7.43 -15.30 -30.40
CA GLN A 404 -6.19 -15.48 -31.14
C GLN A 404 -5.87 -14.22 -31.95
N PHE A 405 -4.58 -13.89 -32.00
CA PHE A 405 -4.05 -12.76 -32.76
C PHE A 405 -3.25 -13.25 -33.94
N HIS A 406 -3.24 -12.46 -35.01
CA HIS A 406 -2.33 -12.71 -36.13
C HIS A 406 -0.88 -12.45 -35.71
N ASP A 407 -0.60 -11.31 -35.10
CA ASP A 407 0.72 -10.93 -34.57
C ASP A 407 0.61 -9.88 -33.45
N LEU A 408 0.36 -10.34 -32.23
CA LEU A 408 0.28 -9.47 -31.07
C LEU A 408 1.67 -8.93 -30.72
N GLY A 409 1.87 -7.62 -30.88
CA GLY A 409 3.16 -6.94 -30.63
C GLY A 409 3.21 -6.09 -29.38
N LEU A 410 2.07 -5.58 -28.90
CA LEU A 410 1.99 -4.74 -27.70
C LEU A 410 0.74 -5.03 -26.91
N VAL A 411 0.90 -5.15 -25.60
CA VAL A 411 -0.18 -5.18 -24.63
C VAL A 411 -0.10 -3.94 -23.76
N VAL A 412 -1.18 -3.17 -23.71
CA VAL A 412 -1.36 -2.04 -22.81
C VAL A 412 -2.33 -2.45 -21.71
N VAL A 413 -1.94 -2.32 -20.46
CA VAL A 413 -2.79 -2.65 -19.30
C VAL A 413 -3.13 -1.36 -18.58
N ASP A 414 -4.41 -1.03 -18.47
CA ASP A 414 -4.88 0.14 -17.74
C ASP A 414 -5.24 -0.27 -16.30
N GLU A 415 -4.78 0.54 -15.33
CA GLU A 415 -5.02 0.36 -13.90
C GLU A 415 -4.65 -1.03 -13.33
N GLN A 416 -3.37 -1.22 -13.11
CA GLN A 416 -2.75 -2.48 -12.68
C GLN A 416 -3.26 -3.06 -11.36
N HIS A 417 -3.97 -2.32 -10.51
CA HIS A 417 -4.39 -2.79 -9.18
C HIS A 417 -5.23 -4.09 -9.18
N ARG A 418 -5.66 -4.53 -10.36
CA ARG A 418 -6.46 -5.75 -10.55
C ARG A 418 -5.83 -6.79 -11.48
N PHE A 419 -4.60 -6.54 -11.97
CA PHE A 419 -3.91 -7.45 -12.90
C PHE A 419 -2.71 -8.13 -12.23
N GLY A 420 -2.85 -9.42 -11.93
CA GLY A 420 -1.79 -10.24 -11.36
C GLY A 420 -0.72 -10.66 -12.39
N VAL A 421 0.37 -11.20 -11.89
CA VAL A 421 1.50 -11.74 -12.69
C VAL A 421 1.02 -12.80 -13.68
N GLU A 422 0.08 -13.67 -13.28
CA GLU A 422 -0.46 -14.75 -14.12
C GLU A 422 -1.18 -14.25 -15.36
N GLN A 423 -1.93 -13.19 -15.23
CA GLN A 423 -2.66 -12.60 -16.35
C GLN A 423 -1.70 -11.95 -17.37
N ARG A 424 -0.60 -11.37 -16.88
CA ARG A 424 0.48 -10.88 -17.75
C ARG A 424 1.17 -12.03 -18.48
N ASP A 425 1.43 -13.14 -17.79
CA ASP A 425 2.05 -14.33 -18.38
C ASP A 425 1.15 -15.02 -19.40
N ALA A 426 -0.17 -15.07 -19.14
CA ALA A 426 -1.13 -15.59 -20.12
C ALA A 426 -1.14 -14.79 -21.44
N LEU A 427 -0.98 -13.48 -21.37
CA LEU A 427 -0.89 -12.63 -22.56
C LEU A 427 0.43 -12.80 -23.31
N ARG A 428 1.53 -13.09 -22.61
CA ARG A 428 2.83 -13.41 -23.23
C ARG A 428 2.74 -14.59 -24.19
N GLY A 429 1.93 -15.58 -23.88
CA GLY A 429 1.72 -16.77 -24.72
C GLY A 429 0.88 -16.55 -26.00
N LYS A 430 0.25 -15.39 -26.16
CA LYS A 430 -0.66 -15.11 -27.28
C LYS A 430 0.00 -14.52 -28.54
N GLY A 431 1.24 -14.07 -28.45
CA GLY A 431 2.01 -13.59 -29.59
C GLY A 431 2.85 -14.69 -30.24
N LYS A 432 3.30 -14.47 -31.48
CA LYS A 432 4.32 -15.31 -32.14
C LYS A 432 5.63 -15.32 -31.36
N GLN A 433 5.94 -14.16 -30.76
CA GLN A 433 6.98 -13.94 -29.75
C GLN A 433 6.37 -13.13 -28.60
N PRO A 434 7.00 -13.09 -27.42
CA PRO A 434 6.51 -12.26 -26.31
C PRO A 434 6.24 -10.82 -26.75
N PRO A 435 5.00 -10.31 -26.56
CA PRO A 435 4.68 -8.93 -26.90
C PRO A 435 5.35 -7.95 -25.94
N HIS A 436 5.56 -6.74 -26.38
CA HIS A 436 5.91 -5.62 -25.51
C HIS A 436 4.76 -5.34 -24.53
N LEU A 437 5.08 -4.91 -23.30
CA LEU A 437 4.12 -4.62 -22.25
C LEU A 437 4.26 -3.17 -21.77
N LEU A 438 3.17 -2.44 -21.79
CA LEU A 438 3.03 -1.12 -21.21
C LEU A 438 1.92 -1.14 -20.17
N VAL A 439 2.26 -0.90 -18.91
CA VAL A 439 1.30 -0.79 -17.82
C VAL A 439 1.06 0.67 -17.51
N MET A 440 -0.19 1.09 -17.38
CA MET A 440 -0.56 2.44 -17.01
C MET A 440 -1.18 2.49 -15.63
N THR A 441 -0.93 3.54 -14.88
CA THR A 441 -1.62 3.84 -13.63
C THR A 441 -1.99 5.32 -13.53
N ALA A 442 -3.21 5.58 -13.08
CA ALA A 442 -3.71 6.93 -12.83
C ALA A 442 -3.31 7.44 -11.44
N THR A 443 -2.97 6.53 -10.52
CA THR A 443 -2.46 6.90 -9.20
C THR A 443 -0.96 7.09 -9.27
N PRO A 444 -0.44 8.25 -8.90
CA PRO A 444 0.98 8.42 -8.69
C PRO A 444 1.47 7.44 -7.62
N ILE A 445 2.47 6.64 -7.97
CA ILE A 445 3.06 5.66 -7.06
C ILE A 445 4.41 6.23 -6.61
N PRO A 446 4.68 6.37 -5.30
CA PRO A 446 5.98 6.79 -4.83
C PRO A 446 7.09 5.93 -5.42
N ARG A 447 8.24 6.55 -5.71
CA ARG A 447 9.36 5.90 -6.37
C ARG A 447 9.78 4.61 -5.69
N THR A 448 9.78 4.60 -4.37
CA THR A 448 10.12 3.44 -3.55
C THR A 448 9.17 2.26 -3.73
N VAL A 449 7.87 2.54 -3.77
CA VAL A 449 6.85 1.51 -4.05
C VAL A 449 7.01 1.00 -5.49
N ALA A 450 7.29 1.89 -6.45
CA ALA A 450 7.55 1.48 -7.82
C ALA A 450 8.79 0.57 -7.91
N MET A 451 9.85 0.86 -7.15
CA MET A 451 11.06 0.04 -7.13
C MET A 451 10.91 -1.31 -6.39
N THR A 452 9.93 -1.45 -5.51
CA THR A 452 9.71 -2.67 -4.73
C THR A 452 8.58 -3.54 -5.30
N VAL A 453 7.40 -2.98 -5.47
CA VAL A 453 6.21 -3.72 -5.94
C VAL A 453 6.25 -3.96 -7.45
N PHE A 454 6.74 -2.97 -8.20
CA PHE A 454 6.84 -3.01 -9.66
C PHE A 454 8.29 -2.98 -10.14
N GLY A 455 9.22 -3.44 -9.31
CA GLY A 455 10.64 -3.35 -9.58
C GLY A 455 11.13 -4.19 -10.75
N ASP A 456 10.28 -5.05 -11.30
CA ASP A 456 10.47 -5.78 -12.55
C ASP A 456 10.19 -4.93 -13.80
N LEU A 457 9.56 -3.75 -13.65
CA LEU A 457 9.24 -2.83 -14.73
C LEU A 457 10.18 -1.62 -14.73
N GLU A 458 10.48 -1.09 -15.92
CA GLU A 458 11.04 0.26 -16.08
C GLU A 458 9.94 1.29 -15.90
N THR A 459 10.26 2.46 -15.35
CA THR A 459 9.25 3.45 -14.98
C THR A 459 9.42 4.74 -15.79
N SER A 460 8.31 5.22 -16.38
CA SER A 460 8.19 6.55 -16.99
C SER A 460 7.09 7.34 -16.28
N VAL A 461 7.32 8.63 -16.06
CA VAL A 461 6.40 9.52 -15.34
C VAL A 461 5.98 10.68 -16.22
N LEU A 462 4.65 10.90 -16.32
CA LEU A 462 4.06 12.11 -16.89
C LEU A 462 3.74 13.07 -15.73
N ASP A 463 4.63 14.02 -15.50
CA ASP A 463 4.58 15.00 -14.42
C ASP A 463 3.94 16.34 -14.85
N GLN A 464 3.63 16.51 -16.14
CA GLN A 464 3.06 17.72 -16.69
C GLN A 464 1.60 17.49 -17.08
N LEU A 465 0.75 18.44 -16.71
CA LEU A 465 -0.62 18.50 -17.22
C LEU A 465 -0.64 19.29 -18.51
N PRO A 466 -1.45 18.87 -19.52
CA PRO A 466 -1.62 19.64 -20.75
C PRO A 466 -2.07 21.08 -20.48
N ALA A 467 -1.61 22.02 -21.32
CA ALA A 467 -2.02 23.41 -21.27
C ALA A 467 -3.54 23.54 -21.44
N GLY A 468 -4.17 24.42 -20.65
CA GLY A 468 -5.61 24.68 -20.74
C GLY A 468 -6.46 23.98 -19.69
N ARG A 469 -5.88 23.20 -18.78
CA ARG A 469 -6.60 22.66 -17.64
C ARG A 469 -6.84 23.77 -16.59
N SER A 470 -8.09 23.89 -16.17
CA SER A 470 -8.46 24.88 -15.15
C SER A 470 -8.03 24.45 -13.74
N PRO A 471 -7.66 25.38 -12.85
CA PRO A 471 -7.29 25.06 -11.47
C PRO A 471 -8.50 24.47 -10.71
N ILE A 472 -8.21 23.58 -9.76
CA ILE A 472 -9.22 23.01 -8.85
C ILE A 472 -8.98 23.59 -7.46
N ALA A 473 -9.95 24.35 -6.95
CA ALA A 473 -9.95 24.79 -5.56
C ALA A 473 -10.55 23.70 -4.66
N SER A 474 -9.87 23.36 -3.58
CA SER A 474 -10.32 22.34 -2.63
C SER A 474 -10.51 22.98 -1.25
N HIS A 475 -11.64 22.67 -0.60
CA HIS A 475 -11.96 23.19 0.73
C HIS A 475 -12.56 22.09 1.60
N VAL A 476 -12.19 22.10 2.89
CA VAL A 476 -12.82 21.26 3.90
C VAL A 476 -14.04 21.98 4.47
N VAL A 477 -15.18 21.29 4.51
CA VAL A 477 -16.44 21.80 5.05
C VAL A 477 -16.75 21.10 6.36
N PRO A 478 -16.46 21.71 7.54
CA PRO A 478 -16.70 21.13 8.86
C PRO A 478 -18.18 21.27 9.25
N ALA A 479 -19.02 20.34 8.80
CA ALA A 479 -20.47 20.45 8.93
C ALA A 479 -20.98 20.48 10.38
N ALA A 480 -20.31 19.76 11.31
CA ALA A 480 -20.67 19.75 12.72
C ALA A 480 -20.30 21.08 13.41
N ASP A 481 -19.07 21.57 13.18
CA ASP A 481 -18.57 22.78 13.83
C ASP A 481 -19.17 24.06 13.22
N LYS A 482 -19.42 24.03 11.91
CA LYS A 482 -19.88 25.19 11.13
C LYS A 482 -21.00 24.79 10.13
N PRO A 483 -22.22 24.56 10.60
CA PRO A 483 -23.34 24.12 9.74
C PRO A 483 -23.64 25.08 8.58
N HIS A 484 -23.37 26.37 8.76
CA HIS A 484 -23.56 27.36 7.69
C HIS A 484 -22.60 27.16 6.50
N PHE A 485 -21.46 26.49 6.69
CA PHE A 485 -20.58 26.14 5.58
C PHE A 485 -21.17 25.05 4.70
N LEU A 486 -21.91 24.12 5.28
CA LEU A 486 -22.65 23.13 4.50
C LEU A 486 -23.78 23.77 3.69
N ALA A 487 -24.55 24.69 4.30
CA ALA A 487 -25.56 25.47 3.58
C ALA A 487 -24.93 26.25 2.41
N ARG A 488 -23.79 26.89 2.63
CA ARG A 488 -23.05 27.61 1.59
C ARG A 488 -22.53 26.66 0.48
N ALA A 489 -22.16 25.44 0.83
CA ALA A 489 -21.77 24.44 -0.18
C ALA A 489 -22.91 24.14 -1.16
N TRP A 490 -24.13 23.99 -0.67
CA TRP A 490 -25.29 23.76 -1.54
C TRP A 490 -25.69 25.00 -2.35
N GLU A 491 -25.57 26.18 -1.79
CA GLU A 491 -25.74 27.43 -2.55
C GLU A 491 -24.70 27.49 -3.69
N ARG A 492 -23.46 27.10 -3.43
CA ARG A 492 -22.41 27.10 -4.45
C ARG A 492 -22.72 26.11 -5.58
N VAL A 493 -23.26 24.94 -5.26
CA VAL A 493 -23.74 23.98 -6.29
C VAL A 493 -24.84 24.62 -7.15
N ARG A 494 -25.79 25.34 -6.54
CA ARG A 494 -26.84 26.05 -7.28
C ARG A 494 -26.27 27.14 -8.19
N GLU A 495 -25.27 27.86 -7.72
CA GLU A 495 -24.57 28.90 -8.51
C GLU A 495 -23.90 28.27 -9.75
N GLU A 496 -23.23 27.13 -9.60
CA GLU A 496 -22.60 26.41 -10.71
C GLU A 496 -23.65 25.95 -11.73
N VAL A 497 -24.76 25.38 -11.28
CA VAL A 497 -25.86 24.96 -12.16
C VAL A 497 -26.52 26.14 -12.84
N ALA A 498 -26.72 27.25 -12.15
CA ALA A 498 -27.25 28.48 -12.74
C ALA A 498 -26.29 29.07 -13.79
N GLY A 499 -25.00 28.85 -13.65
CA GLY A 499 -23.98 29.18 -14.66
C GLY A 499 -23.91 28.20 -15.85
N GLY A 500 -24.78 27.21 -15.90
CA GLY A 500 -24.85 26.21 -16.98
C GLY A 500 -23.92 25.00 -16.76
N HIS A 501 -23.34 24.86 -15.58
CA HIS A 501 -22.46 23.75 -15.21
C HIS A 501 -23.20 22.65 -14.45
N GLN A 502 -22.49 21.56 -14.15
CA GLN A 502 -23.01 20.39 -13.46
C GLN A 502 -22.18 20.06 -12.21
N ALA A 503 -22.74 19.30 -11.30
CA ALA A 503 -22.08 18.93 -10.07
C ALA A 503 -22.19 17.43 -9.77
N TYR A 504 -21.15 16.90 -9.09
CA TYR A 504 -21.18 15.59 -8.44
C TYR A 504 -21.39 15.75 -6.94
N VAL A 505 -22.13 14.83 -6.36
CA VAL A 505 -22.20 14.61 -4.91
C VAL A 505 -21.85 13.15 -4.66
N VAL A 506 -20.80 12.89 -3.92
CA VAL A 506 -20.31 11.53 -3.68
C VAL A 506 -20.56 11.12 -2.24
N CYS A 507 -21.12 9.93 -2.04
CA CYS A 507 -21.43 9.34 -0.75
C CYS A 507 -20.68 8.01 -0.57
N PRO A 508 -20.31 7.61 0.68
CA PRO A 508 -19.57 6.39 0.92
C PRO A 508 -20.37 5.09 0.82
N ARG A 509 -21.74 5.16 0.77
CA ARG A 509 -22.64 4.00 0.86
C ARG A 509 -23.90 4.13 -0.01
N ILE A 510 -24.51 2.98 -0.39
CA ILE A 510 -25.72 2.95 -1.24
C ILE A 510 -27.02 3.17 -0.45
N GLY A 511 -27.24 2.48 0.68
CA GLY A 511 -28.45 2.50 1.50
C GLY A 511 -28.36 1.56 2.71
N ASP A 512 -29.47 1.35 3.44
CA ASP A 512 -29.45 0.53 4.65
C ASP A 512 -29.02 -0.93 4.40
N ASP A 513 -28.09 -1.39 5.23
CA ASP A 513 -27.70 -2.78 5.51
C ASP A 513 -26.82 -3.59 4.55
N ILE A 514 -26.20 -3.08 3.47
CA ILE A 514 -25.28 -3.94 2.68
C ILE A 514 -24.07 -3.16 2.16
N ASP A 515 -22.87 -3.65 2.51
CA ASP A 515 -21.59 -3.16 2.00
C ASP A 515 -21.42 -3.47 0.50
N GLU A 516 -20.92 -2.52 -0.28
CA GLU A 516 -20.52 -2.78 -1.67
C GLU A 516 -19.35 -3.77 -1.73
N PRO A 517 -19.33 -4.73 -2.68
CA PRO A 517 -18.14 -5.50 -2.96
C PRO A 517 -17.04 -4.57 -3.49
N GLY A 518 -16.06 -4.25 -2.65
CA GLY A 518 -14.98 -3.31 -2.95
C GLY A 518 -15.04 -1.99 -2.20
N ALA A 519 -16.05 -1.77 -1.31
CA ALA A 519 -15.96 -0.74 -0.31
C ALA A 519 -14.77 -1.02 0.61
N PRO A 520 -13.96 -0.01 0.98
CA PRO A 520 -12.80 -0.24 1.82
C PRO A 520 -13.25 -0.86 3.15
N GLU A 521 -12.83 -2.11 3.40
CA GLU A 521 -12.92 -2.70 4.73
C GLU A 521 -12.28 -1.73 5.71
N GLN A 522 -12.97 -1.50 6.81
CA GLN A 522 -12.52 -0.61 7.87
C GLN A 522 -11.10 -0.99 8.27
N ALA A 523 -10.13 -0.21 7.82
CA ALA A 523 -8.75 -0.34 8.22
C ALA A 523 -8.67 -0.29 9.74
N GLY A 524 -8.14 -1.35 10.29
CA GLY A 524 -7.69 -1.60 11.66
C GLY A 524 -8.26 -0.72 12.76
N LYS A 525 -9.07 -1.29 13.62
CA LYS A 525 -9.48 -0.73 14.90
C LYS A 525 -8.28 -0.17 15.66
N GLN A 526 -8.09 1.12 15.65
CA GLN A 526 -7.37 1.80 16.72
C GLN A 526 -8.35 2.07 17.86
N PRO A 527 -8.01 1.74 19.11
CA PRO A 527 -8.87 1.96 20.27
C PRO A 527 -8.64 3.36 20.87
N GLU A 528 -8.94 4.41 20.15
CA GLU A 528 -9.00 5.78 20.68
C GLU A 528 -9.81 6.63 19.69
N ASP A 529 -11.11 6.59 19.85
CA ASP A 529 -12.10 7.64 19.69
C ASP A 529 -13.49 6.97 19.61
N GLU A 530 -14.06 6.66 20.79
CA GLU A 530 -15.49 6.43 20.93
C GLU A 530 -16.24 7.77 20.88
N ALA A 531 -16.15 8.45 19.75
CA ALA A 531 -17.22 9.34 19.32
C ALA A 531 -18.28 8.47 18.65
N GLU A 532 -19.51 8.60 19.04
CA GLU A 532 -20.67 7.86 18.55
C GLU A 532 -20.55 7.54 17.05
N LYS A 533 -20.46 6.24 16.71
CA LYS A 533 -20.32 5.78 15.34
C LYS A 533 -21.63 6.03 14.60
N ARG A 534 -21.77 7.25 14.06
CA ARG A 534 -22.82 7.56 13.12
C ARG A 534 -22.70 6.64 11.89
N PRO A 535 -23.78 6.00 11.42
CA PRO A 535 -23.75 5.24 10.18
C PRO A 535 -23.35 6.15 9.00
N PRO A 536 -22.60 5.66 8.02
CA PRO A 536 -22.21 6.44 6.86
C PRO A 536 -23.41 6.90 6.04
N LEU A 537 -23.34 8.08 5.43
CA LEU A 537 -24.38 8.64 4.59
C LEU A 537 -24.64 7.78 3.34
N ALA A 538 -25.88 7.45 3.11
CA ALA A 538 -26.32 6.65 1.98
C ALA A 538 -26.68 7.51 0.78
N VAL A 539 -26.30 7.09 -0.42
CA VAL A 539 -26.54 7.84 -1.66
C VAL A 539 -28.02 8.09 -1.94
N LEU A 540 -28.90 7.11 -1.64
CA LEU A 540 -30.33 7.24 -1.87
C LEU A 540 -30.96 8.27 -0.94
N ASP A 541 -30.59 8.24 0.35
CA ASP A 541 -31.12 9.18 1.35
C ASP A 541 -30.64 10.61 1.08
N VAL A 542 -29.37 10.76 0.74
CA VAL A 542 -28.78 12.06 0.40
C VAL A 542 -29.43 12.64 -0.85
N ALA A 543 -29.64 11.84 -1.89
CA ALA A 543 -30.29 12.29 -3.12
C ALA A 543 -31.72 12.80 -2.86
N ASP A 544 -32.49 12.07 -2.07
CA ASP A 544 -33.86 12.48 -1.71
C ASP A 544 -33.86 13.76 -0.87
N GLN A 545 -33.00 13.85 0.15
CA GLN A 545 -32.88 15.04 0.98
C GLN A 545 -32.45 16.27 0.18
N LEU A 546 -31.52 16.12 -0.78
CA LEU A 546 -31.08 17.23 -1.62
C LEU A 546 -32.18 17.67 -2.61
N ALA A 547 -32.83 16.73 -3.27
CA ALA A 547 -33.86 17.01 -4.25
C ALA A 547 -35.10 17.69 -3.64
N THR A 548 -35.48 17.36 -2.41
CA THR A 548 -36.61 17.94 -1.69
C THR A 548 -36.24 19.19 -0.86
N GLY A 549 -34.96 19.36 -0.55
CA GLY A 549 -34.41 20.43 0.30
C GLY A 549 -33.52 21.44 -0.46
N PRO A 550 -32.18 21.47 -0.18
CA PRO A 550 -31.32 22.52 -0.68
C PRO A 550 -31.22 22.64 -2.20
N LEU A 551 -31.39 21.53 -2.93
CA LEU A 551 -31.29 21.48 -4.39
C LEU A 551 -32.68 21.33 -5.05
N ARG A 552 -33.72 21.70 -4.37
CA ARG A 552 -35.09 21.66 -4.91
C ARG A 552 -35.18 22.45 -6.21
N GLY A 553 -35.80 21.83 -7.22
CA GLY A 553 -35.96 22.42 -8.55
C GLY A 553 -34.83 22.12 -9.53
N LEU A 554 -33.73 21.49 -9.07
CA LEU A 554 -32.67 20.98 -9.94
C LEU A 554 -32.94 19.52 -10.33
N ARG A 555 -32.43 19.10 -11.47
CA ARG A 555 -32.51 17.72 -11.97
C ARG A 555 -31.44 16.87 -11.29
N VAL A 556 -31.84 16.11 -10.27
CA VAL A 556 -30.96 15.25 -9.48
C VAL A 556 -31.17 13.80 -9.87
N GLU A 557 -30.12 13.10 -10.21
CA GLU A 557 -30.13 11.66 -10.49
C GLU A 557 -29.12 10.91 -9.59
N VAL A 558 -29.34 9.61 -9.47
CA VAL A 558 -28.54 8.71 -8.61
C VAL A 558 -27.77 7.72 -9.46
N LEU A 559 -26.51 7.43 -9.08
CA LEU A 559 -25.67 6.41 -9.69
C LEU A 559 -24.94 5.60 -8.62
N HIS A 560 -25.14 4.28 -8.60
CA HIS A 560 -24.45 3.39 -7.65
C HIS A 560 -24.14 2.01 -8.22
N GLY A 561 -23.23 1.28 -7.56
CA GLY A 561 -22.69 0.01 -8.03
C GLY A 561 -23.70 -1.10 -8.31
N ARG A 562 -24.85 -1.09 -7.63
CA ARG A 562 -25.90 -2.13 -7.76
C ARG A 562 -26.87 -1.91 -8.90
N MET A 563 -26.83 -0.76 -9.56
CA MET A 563 -27.68 -0.53 -10.73
C MET A 563 -27.27 -1.48 -11.86
N PRO A 564 -28.22 -1.97 -12.67
CA PRO A 564 -27.91 -2.70 -13.90
C PRO A 564 -26.96 -1.88 -14.81
N PRO A 565 -26.06 -2.51 -15.56
CA PRO A 565 -25.12 -1.80 -16.43
C PRO A 565 -25.80 -0.84 -17.42
N ASP A 566 -26.91 -1.26 -18.03
CA ASP A 566 -27.67 -0.44 -18.99
C ASP A 566 -28.24 0.83 -18.33
N ASP A 567 -28.71 0.72 -17.09
CA ASP A 567 -29.25 1.86 -16.33
C ASP A 567 -28.13 2.83 -15.94
N LYS A 568 -26.95 2.31 -15.53
CA LYS A 568 -25.76 3.14 -15.27
C LYS A 568 -25.36 3.94 -16.51
N ASP A 569 -25.31 3.27 -17.65
CA ASP A 569 -24.96 3.91 -18.92
C ASP A 569 -26.01 4.95 -19.34
N ALA A 570 -27.29 4.70 -19.08
CA ALA A 570 -28.35 5.63 -19.37
C ALA A 570 -28.25 6.90 -18.51
N VAL A 571 -28.03 6.76 -17.21
CA VAL A 571 -27.83 7.89 -16.27
C VAL A 571 -26.60 8.70 -16.70
N MET A 572 -25.49 8.03 -16.99
CA MET A 572 -24.28 8.72 -17.42
C MET A 572 -24.40 9.47 -18.74
N ARG A 573 -25.12 8.90 -19.69
CA ARG A 573 -25.42 9.60 -20.97
C ARG A 573 -26.22 10.86 -20.74
N ARG A 574 -27.28 10.81 -19.89
CA ARG A 574 -28.07 11.99 -19.54
C ARG A 574 -27.24 13.06 -18.85
N PHE A 575 -26.39 12.63 -17.91
CA PHE A 575 -25.47 13.56 -17.24
C PHE A 575 -24.46 14.17 -18.21
N ALA A 576 -23.85 13.39 -19.06
CA ALA A 576 -22.91 13.90 -20.07
C ALA A 576 -23.60 14.84 -21.10
N ALA A 577 -24.86 14.61 -21.44
CA ALA A 577 -25.65 15.44 -22.34
C ALA A 577 -26.13 16.76 -21.70
N GLY A 578 -26.00 16.92 -20.37
CA GLY A 578 -26.50 18.09 -19.64
C GLY A 578 -27.99 18.00 -19.24
N ASP A 579 -28.59 16.82 -19.40
CA ASP A 579 -30.00 16.59 -19.00
C ASP A 579 -30.15 16.45 -17.49
N THR A 580 -29.06 16.18 -16.77
CA THR A 580 -28.98 16.09 -15.31
C THR A 580 -28.09 17.20 -14.78
N ASP A 581 -28.53 17.91 -13.74
CA ASP A 581 -27.76 19.01 -13.13
C ASP A 581 -26.80 18.52 -12.05
N VAL A 582 -27.28 17.59 -11.21
CA VAL A 582 -26.52 17.04 -10.10
C VAL A 582 -26.59 15.51 -10.10
N LEU A 583 -25.45 14.87 -10.11
CA LEU A 583 -25.33 13.42 -10.00
C LEU A 583 -24.89 13.04 -8.59
N VAL A 584 -25.76 12.36 -7.86
CA VAL A 584 -25.45 11.80 -6.53
C VAL A 584 -25.00 10.37 -6.71
N ALA A 585 -23.78 10.06 -6.33
CA ALA A 585 -23.17 8.77 -6.65
C ALA A 585 -22.32 8.19 -5.50
N THR A 586 -22.07 6.90 -5.56
CA THR A 586 -21.01 6.26 -4.78
C THR A 586 -19.66 6.35 -5.51
N THR A 587 -18.64 5.66 -5.01
CA THR A 587 -17.29 5.59 -5.60
C THR A 587 -17.24 5.08 -7.04
N VAL A 588 -18.33 4.58 -7.59
CA VAL A 588 -18.45 4.15 -9.00
C VAL A 588 -17.94 5.21 -10.00
N ILE A 589 -18.03 6.49 -9.64
CA ILE A 589 -17.52 7.59 -10.49
C ILE A 589 -15.99 7.76 -10.45
N GLU A 590 -15.28 7.04 -9.60
CA GLU A 590 -13.80 7.03 -9.64
C GLU A 590 -13.29 6.54 -11.00
N VAL A 591 -14.09 5.69 -11.63
CA VAL A 591 -13.69 4.96 -12.83
C VAL A 591 -14.57 5.39 -14.01
N GLY A 592 -13.95 6.02 -14.99
CA GLY A 592 -14.41 5.95 -16.35
C GLY A 592 -15.24 7.11 -16.91
N VAL A 593 -15.63 8.14 -16.17
CA VAL A 593 -16.50 9.17 -16.75
C VAL A 593 -15.83 10.54 -16.85
N ASN A 594 -15.72 11.03 -18.08
CA ASN A 594 -15.28 12.39 -18.34
C ASN A 594 -16.46 13.27 -18.73
N VAL A 595 -16.83 14.21 -17.86
CA VAL A 595 -17.85 15.23 -18.13
C VAL A 595 -17.20 16.60 -17.94
N PRO A 596 -16.69 17.23 -19.01
CA PRO A 596 -15.98 18.51 -18.93
C PRO A 596 -16.81 19.64 -18.32
N ASN A 597 -18.14 19.58 -18.45
CA ASN A 597 -19.05 20.57 -17.89
C ASN A 597 -19.31 20.42 -16.37
N ALA A 598 -18.84 19.35 -15.75
CA ALA A 598 -18.93 19.18 -14.30
C ALA A 598 -17.82 19.99 -13.62
N THR A 599 -18.21 21.02 -12.87
CA THR A 599 -17.27 21.96 -12.24
C THR A 599 -17.23 21.86 -10.73
N ALA A 600 -18.23 21.25 -10.08
CA ALA A 600 -18.30 21.09 -8.64
C ALA A 600 -18.33 19.60 -8.24
N MET A 601 -17.54 19.27 -7.22
CA MET A 601 -17.52 17.97 -6.57
C MET A 601 -17.74 18.18 -5.06
N VAL A 602 -18.81 17.59 -4.52
CA VAL A 602 -19.08 17.58 -3.08
C VAL A 602 -18.91 16.15 -2.58
N ILE A 603 -17.97 15.90 -1.70
CA ILE A 603 -17.73 14.57 -1.12
C ILE A 603 -18.27 14.56 0.31
N MET A 604 -19.32 13.79 0.53
CA MET A 604 -19.98 13.63 1.82
C MET A 604 -19.24 12.60 2.66
N ASP A 605 -19.14 12.81 3.98
CA ASP A 605 -18.37 11.96 4.88
C ASP A 605 -16.94 11.71 4.33
N ALA A 606 -16.25 12.77 3.89
CA ALA A 606 -14.97 12.70 3.21
C ALA A 606 -13.88 12.00 4.04
N ASP A 607 -13.98 12.01 5.37
CA ASP A 607 -13.10 11.32 6.31
C ASP A 607 -13.14 9.78 6.18
N ARG A 608 -14.15 9.23 5.50
CA ARG A 608 -14.28 7.79 5.24
C ARG A 608 -13.58 7.31 3.97
N PHE A 609 -13.10 8.23 3.16
CA PHE A 609 -12.36 7.93 1.92
C PHE A 609 -10.85 7.95 2.16
N GLY A 610 -10.12 7.11 1.45
CA GLY A 610 -8.66 7.18 1.39
C GLY A 610 -8.17 8.44 0.65
N VAL A 611 -6.96 8.88 0.94
CA VAL A 611 -6.36 10.08 0.31
C VAL A 611 -6.31 9.95 -1.21
N SER A 612 -5.89 8.78 -1.70
CA SER A 612 -5.83 8.48 -3.14
C SER A 612 -7.21 8.53 -3.80
N GLN A 613 -8.25 8.03 -3.13
CA GLN A 613 -9.63 8.10 -3.62
C GLN A 613 -10.13 9.55 -3.71
N LEU A 614 -9.90 10.35 -2.67
CA LEU A 614 -10.24 11.77 -2.67
C LEU A 614 -9.55 12.52 -3.80
N HIS A 615 -8.27 12.22 -4.05
CA HIS A 615 -7.53 12.83 -5.15
C HIS A 615 -8.09 12.43 -6.53
N GLN A 616 -8.44 11.17 -6.74
CA GLN A 616 -9.07 10.69 -7.97
C GLN A 616 -10.44 11.33 -8.21
N LEU A 617 -11.28 11.39 -7.18
CA LEU A 617 -12.59 12.04 -7.24
C LEU A 617 -12.44 13.53 -7.58
N ARG A 618 -11.54 14.25 -6.89
CA ARG A 618 -11.23 15.65 -7.19
C ARG A 618 -10.80 15.86 -8.64
N GLY A 619 -10.04 14.94 -9.20
CA GLY A 619 -9.60 14.97 -10.60
C GLY A 619 -10.73 14.81 -11.64
N ARG A 620 -11.98 14.56 -11.20
CA ARG A 620 -13.15 14.48 -12.11
C ARG A 620 -13.73 15.83 -12.49
N VAL A 621 -13.41 16.88 -11.76
CA VAL A 621 -13.79 18.28 -12.09
C VAL A 621 -12.60 19.06 -12.62
N GLY A 622 -12.83 20.25 -13.17
CA GLY A 622 -11.78 21.09 -13.75
C GLY A 622 -11.20 20.53 -15.07
N ARG A 623 -11.97 19.73 -15.78
CA ARG A 623 -11.57 19.15 -17.08
C ARG A 623 -11.95 20.00 -18.29
N GLY A 624 -12.81 20.99 -18.08
CA GLY A 624 -13.19 21.97 -19.09
C GLY A 624 -12.45 23.31 -18.90
N SER A 625 -12.97 24.35 -19.54
CA SER A 625 -12.42 25.71 -19.45
C SER A 625 -12.77 26.44 -18.15
N ALA A 626 -13.78 25.96 -17.41
CA ALA A 626 -14.18 26.56 -16.14
C ALA A 626 -13.41 25.97 -14.95
N PRO A 627 -13.10 26.80 -13.91
CA PRO A 627 -12.42 26.33 -12.71
C PRO A 627 -13.20 25.22 -11.99
N GLY A 628 -12.48 24.22 -11.48
CA GLY A 628 -13.07 23.16 -10.67
C GLY A 628 -13.15 23.52 -9.19
N LEU A 629 -14.17 23.01 -8.50
CA LEU A 629 -14.38 23.16 -7.06
C LEU A 629 -14.57 21.78 -6.44
N CYS A 630 -13.80 21.47 -5.38
CA CYS A 630 -13.94 20.24 -4.59
C CYS A 630 -14.19 20.59 -3.13
N LEU A 631 -15.31 20.13 -2.59
CA LEU A 631 -15.74 20.36 -1.22
C LEU A 631 -15.72 19.05 -0.44
N LEU A 632 -14.87 18.96 0.58
CA LEU A 632 -14.70 17.80 1.45
C LEU A 632 -15.53 17.99 2.72
N VAL A 633 -16.72 17.40 2.77
CA VAL A 633 -17.65 17.54 3.89
C VAL A 633 -17.33 16.50 4.96
N THR A 634 -17.14 16.95 6.20
CA THR A 634 -16.87 16.10 7.35
C THR A 634 -17.51 16.61 8.61
N GLU A 635 -17.85 15.71 9.53
CA GLU A 635 -18.31 16.04 10.89
C GLU A 635 -17.18 15.90 11.93
N MET A 636 -15.99 15.49 11.50
CA MET A 636 -14.84 15.30 12.39
C MET A 636 -14.30 16.61 12.94
N SER A 637 -13.94 16.63 14.23
CA SER A 637 -13.37 17.78 14.89
C SER A 637 -12.02 18.20 14.30
N GLY A 638 -11.67 19.50 14.39
CA GLY A 638 -10.42 20.04 13.86
C GLY A 638 -9.15 19.41 14.43
N ALA A 639 -9.22 18.80 15.63
CA ALA A 639 -8.09 18.17 16.30
C ALA A 639 -7.85 16.70 15.87
N SER A 640 -8.81 16.07 15.16
CA SER A 640 -8.72 14.68 14.77
C SER A 640 -7.68 14.43 13.68
N ALA A 641 -7.11 13.20 13.65
CA ALA A 641 -6.20 12.77 12.58
C ALA A 641 -6.90 12.78 11.21
N ALA A 642 -8.16 12.34 11.16
CA ALA A 642 -8.96 12.35 9.94
C ALA A 642 -9.14 13.77 9.38
N ARG A 643 -9.34 14.78 10.23
CA ARG A 643 -9.43 16.16 9.78
C ARG A 643 -8.11 16.69 9.23
N ARG A 644 -6.97 16.41 9.88
CA ARG A 644 -5.65 16.82 9.39
C ARG A 644 -5.38 16.21 7.99
N ARG A 645 -5.80 14.96 7.76
CA ARG A 645 -5.70 14.31 6.47
C ARG A 645 -6.50 15.05 5.38
N LEU A 646 -7.73 15.44 5.68
CA LEU A 646 -8.56 16.22 4.74
C LEU A 646 -7.96 17.59 4.44
N ASP A 647 -7.40 18.26 5.45
CA ASP A 647 -6.71 19.55 5.28
C ASP A 647 -5.47 19.37 4.39
N ALA A 648 -4.73 18.27 4.51
CA ALA A 648 -3.61 17.94 3.64
C ALA A 648 -4.05 17.73 2.18
N VAL A 649 -5.14 16.98 1.95
CA VAL A 649 -5.71 16.80 0.60
C VAL A 649 -6.16 18.13 0.00
N ALA A 650 -6.75 19.01 0.81
CA ALA A 650 -7.19 20.32 0.35
C ALA A 650 -6.03 21.28 0.02
N SER A 651 -4.88 21.11 0.66
CA SER A 651 -3.72 22.03 0.55
C SER A 651 -2.84 21.79 -0.67
N THR A 652 -2.84 20.59 -1.24
CA THR A 652 -1.97 20.23 -2.38
C THR A 652 -2.73 19.57 -3.52
N LEU A 653 -2.27 19.80 -4.75
CA LEU A 653 -2.73 19.10 -5.96
C LEU A 653 -1.72 18.04 -6.42
N ASP A 654 -0.57 17.94 -5.75
CA ASP A 654 0.46 16.95 -6.09
C ASP A 654 0.04 15.55 -5.63
N GLY A 655 -0.28 14.70 -6.60
CA GLY A 655 -0.70 13.32 -6.35
C GLY A 655 0.41 12.45 -5.78
N PHE A 656 1.70 12.75 -6.04
CA PHE A 656 2.82 12.02 -5.42
C PHE A 656 2.95 12.33 -3.93
N GLU A 657 2.80 13.60 -3.55
CA GLU A 657 2.78 14.02 -2.15
C GLU A 657 1.61 13.38 -1.41
N LEU A 658 0.42 13.40 -1.99
CA LEU A 658 -0.77 12.77 -1.41
C LEU A 658 -0.65 11.25 -1.31
N SER A 659 -0.06 10.61 -2.30
CA SER A 659 0.19 9.16 -2.27
C SER A 659 1.19 8.80 -1.16
N ARG A 660 2.20 9.62 -0.92
CA ARG A 660 3.14 9.44 0.20
C ARG A 660 2.43 9.57 1.54
N LEU A 661 1.56 10.58 1.71
CA LEU A 661 0.76 10.75 2.92
C LEU A 661 -0.18 9.56 3.18
N ASP A 662 -0.83 9.05 2.13
CA ASP A 662 -1.69 7.86 2.23
C ASP A 662 -0.93 6.62 2.72
N LEU A 663 0.31 6.45 2.25
CA LEU A 663 1.20 5.37 2.65
C LEU A 663 1.69 5.50 4.10
N GLU A 664 2.07 6.70 4.52
CA GLU A 664 2.49 6.99 5.90
C GLU A 664 1.37 6.67 6.90
N GLU A 665 0.11 6.94 6.55
CA GLU A 665 -1.04 6.65 7.40
C GLU A 665 -1.44 5.17 7.44
N ARG A 666 -1.33 4.47 6.32
CA ARG A 666 -1.69 3.05 6.18
C ARG A 666 -0.60 2.16 6.72
N ARG A 667 0.17 2.36 7.67
CA ARG A 667 1.23 1.46 8.14
C ARG A 667 1.69 0.49 7.04
N GLU A 668 2.87 0.58 6.59
CA GLU A 668 3.54 -0.08 5.44
C GLU A 668 3.15 -1.54 5.09
N GLY A 669 2.66 -2.32 6.05
CA GLY A 669 2.20 -3.69 5.84
C GLY A 669 0.98 -3.84 4.92
N ASP A 670 0.10 -2.82 4.86
CA ASP A 670 -1.12 -2.88 4.05
C ASP A 670 -0.87 -2.51 2.57
N VAL A 671 0.18 -1.75 2.29
CA VAL A 671 0.47 -1.28 0.92
C VAL A 671 0.96 -2.40 0.01
N LEU A 672 1.88 -3.20 0.51
CA LEU A 672 2.37 -4.38 -0.21
C LEU A 672 1.31 -5.48 -0.27
N GLY A 673 0.44 -5.56 0.74
CA GLY A 673 -0.68 -6.50 0.77
C GLY A 673 -1.80 -6.21 -0.22
N GLN A 674 -2.13 -4.94 -0.48
CA GLN A 674 -3.15 -4.58 -1.48
C GLN A 674 -2.65 -4.73 -2.92
N ALA A 675 -1.37 -4.45 -3.17
CA ALA A 675 -0.76 -4.64 -4.48
C ALA A 675 -0.64 -6.13 -4.86
N GLN A 676 -0.69 -7.04 -3.89
CA GLN A 676 -0.55 -8.49 -4.06
C GLN A 676 -1.75 -9.29 -3.51
N SER A 677 -2.97 -8.78 -3.62
CA SER A 677 -4.19 -9.50 -3.21
C SER A 677 -4.22 -10.03 -1.76
N GLY A 678 -4.00 -9.15 -0.79
CA GLY A 678 -4.31 -9.44 0.63
C GLY A 678 -3.28 -10.28 1.41
N ALA A 679 -2.06 -10.44 0.91
CA ALA A 679 -0.96 -11.07 1.65
C ALA A 679 -0.30 -10.07 2.61
N ARG A 680 0.08 -10.52 3.81
CA ARG A 680 0.93 -9.75 4.73
C ARG A 680 2.27 -9.46 4.06
N SER A 681 2.82 -8.27 4.22
CA SER A 681 4.14 -7.91 3.70
C SER A 681 5.20 -8.93 4.12
N SER A 682 6.04 -9.35 3.17
CA SER A 682 7.23 -10.16 3.46
C SER A 682 8.33 -9.34 4.13
N LEU A 683 8.24 -8.01 4.07
CA LEU A 683 9.19 -7.09 4.68
C LEU A 683 8.93 -6.97 6.18
N ARG A 684 9.95 -7.27 6.98
CA ARG A 684 9.86 -7.33 8.45
C ARG A 684 10.54 -6.14 9.12
N MET A 685 11.56 -5.58 8.46
CA MET A 685 12.40 -4.50 8.98
C MET A 685 12.43 -3.28 8.07
N LEU A 686 12.38 -3.49 6.76
CA LEU A 686 12.49 -2.44 5.77
C LEU A 686 11.20 -1.61 5.71
N ALA A 687 11.33 -0.31 5.84
CA ALA A 687 10.28 0.67 5.71
C ALA A 687 10.31 1.27 4.30
N VAL A 688 9.35 0.90 3.44
CA VAL A 688 9.39 1.25 2.01
C VAL A 688 9.49 2.77 1.78
N ILE A 689 8.92 3.58 2.66
CA ILE A 689 8.93 5.04 2.54
C ILE A 689 10.20 5.64 3.13
N ASP A 690 10.56 5.21 4.34
CA ASP A 690 11.66 5.81 5.10
C ASP A 690 13.04 5.35 4.61
N ASP A 691 13.12 4.18 3.96
CA ASP A 691 14.36 3.55 3.53
C ASP A 691 14.62 3.69 2.02
N GLU A 692 14.16 4.78 1.39
CA GLU A 692 14.29 5.02 -0.06
C GLU A 692 15.73 4.90 -0.56
N GLU A 693 16.68 5.46 0.17
CA GLU A 693 18.09 5.44 -0.22
C GLU A 693 18.64 4.00 -0.22
N ILE A 694 18.29 3.21 0.81
CA ILE A 694 18.70 1.80 0.92
C ILE A 694 18.13 1.01 -0.26
N ILE A 695 16.87 1.19 -0.59
CA ILE A 695 16.19 0.49 -1.70
C ILE A 695 16.83 0.87 -3.03
N ALA A 696 17.08 2.16 -3.27
CA ALA A 696 17.69 2.64 -4.51
C ALA A 696 19.12 2.14 -4.68
N GLU A 697 19.91 2.13 -3.62
CA GLU A 697 21.27 1.59 -3.64
C GLU A 697 21.27 0.06 -3.82
N ALA A 698 20.41 -0.65 -3.09
CA ALA A 698 20.26 -2.10 -3.22
C ALA A 698 19.86 -2.49 -4.66
N ARG A 699 19.01 -1.69 -5.32
CA ARG A 699 18.64 -1.89 -6.73
C ARG A 699 19.86 -1.80 -7.66
N ARG A 700 20.73 -0.81 -7.47
CA ARG A 700 21.96 -0.66 -8.28
C ARG A 700 22.91 -1.83 -8.08
N GLU A 701 23.16 -2.19 -6.83
CA GLU A 701 24.06 -3.30 -6.48
C GLU A 701 23.53 -4.65 -6.97
N ALA A 702 22.22 -4.89 -6.81
CA ALA A 702 21.57 -6.10 -7.30
C ALA A 702 21.68 -6.23 -8.82
N ALA A 703 21.47 -5.14 -9.56
CA ALA A 703 21.62 -5.13 -11.00
C ALA A 703 23.05 -5.47 -11.43
N ALA A 704 24.07 -4.94 -10.75
CA ALA A 704 25.47 -5.24 -11.03
C ALA A 704 25.81 -6.71 -10.73
N VAL A 705 25.33 -7.24 -9.60
CA VAL A 705 25.55 -8.66 -9.22
C VAL A 705 24.91 -9.61 -10.24
N VAL A 706 23.65 -9.37 -10.61
CA VAL A 706 22.93 -10.22 -11.57
C VAL A 706 23.52 -10.12 -12.98
N ALA A 707 24.00 -8.96 -13.40
CA ALA A 707 24.68 -8.81 -14.68
C ALA A 707 25.98 -9.63 -14.74
N GLY A 708 26.70 -9.75 -13.64
CA GLY A 708 27.96 -10.53 -13.56
C GLY A 708 27.75 -12.02 -13.31
N ASP A 709 26.72 -12.39 -12.54
CA ASP A 709 26.42 -13.78 -12.15
C ASP A 709 24.90 -14.00 -12.06
N PRO A 710 24.18 -14.14 -13.20
CA PRO A 710 22.74 -14.27 -13.22
C PRO A 710 22.19 -15.47 -12.42
N ASP A 711 22.97 -16.54 -12.32
CA ASP A 711 22.59 -17.77 -11.61
C ASP A 711 23.04 -17.77 -10.14
N LEU A 712 23.74 -16.73 -9.70
CA LEU A 712 24.30 -16.60 -8.35
C LEU A 712 25.19 -17.78 -7.94
N ARG A 713 26.00 -18.29 -8.88
CA ARG A 713 26.85 -19.46 -8.67
C ARG A 713 28.00 -19.17 -7.71
N GLN A 714 28.50 -17.91 -7.73
CA GLN A 714 29.57 -17.43 -6.87
C GLN A 714 29.07 -16.96 -5.50
N LEU A 715 27.75 -16.85 -5.32
CA LEU A 715 27.09 -16.31 -4.13
C LEU A 715 26.06 -17.30 -3.56
N PRO A 716 26.48 -18.44 -3.03
CA PRO A 716 25.56 -19.49 -2.57
C PRO A 716 24.65 -19.04 -1.42
N GLY A 717 25.15 -18.19 -0.52
CA GLY A 717 24.34 -17.62 0.57
C GLY A 717 23.20 -16.73 0.06
N LEU A 718 23.48 -15.91 -0.95
CA LEU A 718 22.46 -15.07 -1.59
C LEU A 718 21.43 -15.94 -2.35
N ARG A 719 21.87 -16.98 -3.02
CA ARG A 719 20.99 -17.92 -3.71
C ARG A 719 20.04 -18.60 -2.73
N THR A 720 20.55 -19.09 -1.60
CA THR A 720 19.71 -19.70 -0.55
C THR A 720 18.69 -18.73 0.02
N ALA A 721 19.10 -17.49 0.32
CA ALA A 721 18.19 -16.45 0.81
C ALA A 721 17.10 -16.10 -0.22
N LEU A 722 17.44 -16.09 -1.50
CA LEU A 722 16.50 -15.84 -2.59
C LEU A 722 15.49 -17.00 -2.75
N GLU A 723 15.96 -18.25 -2.69
CA GLU A 723 15.10 -19.43 -2.74
C GLU A 723 14.09 -19.44 -1.58
N ALA A 724 14.54 -19.11 -0.36
CA ALA A 724 13.66 -18.97 0.80
C ALA A 724 12.58 -17.89 0.60
N LEU A 725 12.94 -16.74 0.05
CA LEU A 725 11.98 -15.65 -0.26
C LEU A 725 10.93 -16.11 -1.28
N LEU A 726 11.34 -16.82 -2.33
CA LEU A 726 10.44 -17.29 -3.39
C LEU A 726 9.53 -18.44 -2.91
N ASP A 727 9.99 -19.29 -2.01
CA ASP A 727 9.18 -20.36 -1.43
C ASP A 727 8.12 -19.78 -0.47
N GLU A 728 8.45 -18.79 0.34
CA GLU A 728 7.47 -18.04 1.14
C GLU A 728 6.37 -17.41 0.26
N GLU A 729 6.72 -16.88 -0.90
CA GLU A 729 5.73 -16.34 -1.84
C GLU A 729 4.86 -17.42 -2.45
N ARG A 730 5.42 -18.58 -2.80
CA ARG A 730 4.66 -19.73 -3.35
C ARG A 730 3.71 -20.35 -2.33
N GLU A 731 4.14 -20.55 -1.08
CA GLU A 731 3.28 -21.06 -0.01
C GLU A 731 2.09 -20.14 0.25
N ARG A 732 2.31 -18.83 0.28
CA ARG A 732 1.23 -17.82 0.39
C ARG A 732 0.25 -17.87 -0.78
N TYR A 733 0.69 -18.37 -1.93
CA TYR A 733 -0.12 -18.51 -3.12
C TYR A 733 -1.03 -19.76 -3.05
N LEU A 734 -0.50 -20.87 -2.53
CA LEU A 734 -1.23 -22.13 -2.38
C LEU A 734 -2.30 -22.09 -1.28
N ASP A 735 -2.12 -21.28 -0.23
CA ASP A 735 -3.13 -21.11 0.84
C ASP A 735 -4.36 -20.28 0.39
N LYS A 736 -4.36 -19.78 -0.85
CA LYS A 736 -5.45 -18.96 -1.42
C LYS A 736 -6.21 -19.63 -2.57
N GLY A 737 -5.86 -20.89 -2.91
CA GLY A 737 -6.50 -21.70 -3.97
C GLY A 737 -7.82 -22.33 -3.56
#